data_e97bd8e642722d53c043df11886e24c8
#
_entry.id   e97bd8e642722d53c043df11886e24c8
#
_cell.length_a   1.000
_cell.length_b   1.000
_cell.length_c   1.000
_cell.angle_alpha   90.00
_cell.angle_beta   90.00
_cell.angle_gamma   90.00
#
_symmetry.space_group_name_H-M   'P 1'
#
loop_
_entity.id
_entity.type
_entity.pdbx_description
1 polymer ?
#
loop_
_entity_poly.entity_id
_entity_poly.type
_entity_poly.pdbx_seq_one_letter_code
_entity_poly.pdbx_strand_id
1 'polypeptide(L)'
;MATSGSASVTVTSWNTLKFSWETTSQSVVNNTSTISWKLEHISGSSGRIDSSASKKWSVTVNGTTYSGTNTVGIANNATKTLASGSTTITHNSNGTKTFSYSFSQQFSITFSGASIGTKTGSGSGTLDTIARKSSLSASNGTLGTAQTLTVTRYDSSLTHTITYQCGSASGTIATKSSNTSISFTPPLTLANQAPSGTSVSITLTITTYTGSTSIGSNTKTISCAIPASVKPTVSLAVSDAEGLSNTYGGYIQGMSKFKVVLTASGSYGSTIKAYKTTADGKSYTAASFTTDVISSSGALTINVTVTDSRGRTATASTTATVLPYSAPKITALTVNRSDAAGNSSTSGAYLAVTFNTEITALNNKNTATYKVQYKKTSETSYTTETLTTSSGVFVFAADVSSTYNIVLTVADVFKSASKTATGSSAKKLWSVLSKGLGFAFGKVAELEGVLDVGFATRFMGGILHPVLVKDTDLNDIRTPNIYVGVNVASNNYGNCPFSKGTFSLEVLGAGADGQVKQRVSSCSKNESRIFERFFFENSWGEWVCVSDYAGTLLWNGGYYMTAGHTINFSENVSKQRSGIVLVFSEFFDDKVQNQSFKCEFIPKKLIMANNGCSYSFFMSTSNHAFVATKYLYIHTDHITGHDNNNKTFTNSGITTTNSRFVLRYVIGV
;
A
#
# COMPACT_ATOMS: atom_id res chain seq x y z
N MET A 1 -65.74 -10.22 1.51
CA MET A 1 -66.94 -11.15 1.64
C MET A 1 -66.37 -12.55 1.44
N ALA A 2 -66.89 -13.53 2.21
CA ALA A 2 -66.39 -14.90 2.04
C ALA A 2 -66.79 -15.40 0.65
N THR A 3 -65.84 -15.85 -0.14
CA THR A 3 -66.11 -16.50 -1.41
C THR A 3 -66.75 -17.84 -1.17
N SER A 4 -67.74 -18.14 -1.94
CA SER A 4 -68.49 -19.40 -1.87
C SER A 4 -68.90 -19.86 -3.27
N GLY A 5 -69.21 -21.11 -3.40
CA GLY A 5 -69.67 -21.64 -4.65
C GLY A 5 -70.43 -22.96 -4.47
N SER A 6 -71.10 -23.37 -5.50
CA SER A 6 -71.79 -24.66 -5.49
C SER A 6 -71.94 -25.24 -6.88
N ALA A 7 -72.07 -26.55 -6.94
CA ALA A 7 -72.47 -27.30 -8.14
C ALA A 7 -73.55 -28.30 -7.80
N SER A 8 -74.46 -28.55 -8.73
CA SER A 8 -75.54 -29.46 -8.53
C SER A 8 -75.70 -30.46 -9.68
N VAL A 9 -76.14 -31.64 -9.35
CA VAL A 9 -76.43 -32.69 -10.32
C VAL A 9 -77.82 -33.25 -10.07
N THR A 10 -78.60 -33.35 -11.11
CA THR A 10 -79.91 -33.94 -11.06
C THR A 10 -79.80 -35.45 -10.73
N VAL A 11 -80.39 -35.82 -9.65
CA VAL A 11 -80.54 -37.24 -9.23
C VAL A 11 -81.77 -37.84 -9.89
N THR A 12 -82.89 -37.17 -9.74
CA THR A 12 -84.20 -37.42 -10.42
C THR A 12 -84.87 -36.08 -10.79
N SER A 13 -86.04 -36.11 -11.45
CA SER A 13 -86.78 -34.86 -11.69
C SER A 13 -87.12 -34.06 -10.40
N TRP A 14 -87.09 -34.70 -9.24
CA TRP A 14 -87.43 -34.15 -7.94
C TRP A 14 -86.28 -34.11 -6.93
N ASN A 15 -85.14 -34.65 -7.29
CA ASN A 15 -83.97 -34.76 -6.38
C ASN A 15 -82.78 -34.20 -7.01
N THR A 16 -82.03 -33.42 -6.23
CA THR A 16 -80.71 -32.79 -6.62
C THR A 16 -79.68 -33.19 -5.61
N LEU A 17 -78.48 -33.56 -6.09
CA LEU A 17 -77.25 -33.66 -5.32
C LEU A 17 -76.49 -32.36 -5.49
N LYS A 18 -76.27 -31.62 -4.38
CA LYS A 18 -75.57 -30.34 -4.37
C LYS A 18 -74.35 -30.42 -3.54
N PHE A 19 -73.27 -30.00 -4.11
CA PHE A 19 -72.04 -29.67 -3.37
C PHE A 19 -71.98 -28.15 -3.21
N SER A 20 -71.70 -27.69 -2.01
CA SER A 20 -71.45 -26.27 -1.72
C SER A 20 -70.15 -26.10 -0.89
N TRP A 21 -69.52 -24.99 -1.06
CA TRP A 21 -68.35 -24.62 -0.28
C TRP A 21 -68.43 -23.13 0.01
N GLU A 22 -67.69 -22.73 1.12
CA GLU A 22 -67.52 -21.34 1.52
C GLU A 22 -66.16 -21.18 2.22
N THR A 23 -65.53 -20.04 2.02
CA THR A 23 -64.30 -19.69 2.74
C THR A 23 -64.64 -19.31 4.17
N THR A 24 -64.05 -20.03 5.13
CA THR A 24 -64.26 -19.80 6.57
C THR A 24 -63.16 -18.98 7.19
N SER A 25 -61.92 -19.07 6.67
CA SER A 25 -60.77 -18.28 7.14
C SER A 25 -59.69 -18.17 6.09
N GLN A 26 -58.88 -17.14 6.24
CA GLN A 26 -57.64 -16.95 5.46
C GLN A 26 -56.47 -16.66 6.39
N SER A 27 -55.30 -17.24 6.08
CA SER A 27 -54.04 -16.95 6.74
C SER A 27 -53.08 -16.26 5.76
N VAL A 28 -52.86 -14.97 5.96
CA VAL A 28 -51.87 -14.20 5.16
C VAL A 28 -50.47 -14.74 5.38
N VAL A 29 -50.16 -15.13 6.61
CA VAL A 29 -48.82 -15.67 6.99
C VAL A 29 -48.56 -16.97 6.25
N ASN A 30 -49.47 -17.94 6.32
CA ASN A 30 -49.30 -19.27 5.73
C ASN A 30 -49.67 -19.33 4.24
N ASN A 31 -50.24 -18.25 3.69
CA ASN A 31 -50.78 -18.20 2.33
C ASN A 31 -51.80 -19.29 2.06
N THR A 32 -52.77 -19.46 2.97
CA THR A 32 -53.77 -20.51 2.91
C THR A 32 -55.17 -19.94 3.15
N SER A 33 -56.13 -20.55 2.53
CA SER A 33 -57.55 -20.37 2.87
C SER A 33 -58.12 -21.70 3.34
N THR A 34 -58.96 -21.64 4.37
CA THR A 34 -59.75 -22.80 4.80
C THR A 34 -61.15 -22.63 4.29
N ILE A 35 -61.64 -23.64 3.61
CA ILE A 35 -63.04 -23.71 3.15
C ILE A 35 -63.77 -24.78 3.94
N SER A 36 -65.04 -24.54 4.26
CA SER A 36 -65.98 -25.57 4.63
C SER A 36 -66.70 -26.03 3.37
N TRP A 37 -67.08 -27.27 3.35
CA TRP A 37 -67.86 -27.83 2.24
C TRP A 37 -68.94 -28.77 2.77
N LYS A 38 -70.05 -28.86 2.00
CA LYS A 38 -71.18 -29.76 2.26
C LYS A 38 -71.59 -30.47 0.99
N LEU A 39 -71.90 -31.72 1.13
CA LEU A 39 -72.57 -32.50 0.10
C LEU A 39 -74.02 -32.72 0.60
N GLU A 40 -75.00 -32.24 -0.13
CA GLU A 40 -76.39 -32.22 0.28
C GLU A 40 -77.24 -32.92 -0.76
N HIS A 41 -78.26 -33.68 -0.28
CA HIS A 41 -79.30 -34.21 -1.06
C HIS A 41 -80.55 -33.32 -0.81
N ILE A 42 -81.08 -32.76 -1.86
CA ILE A 42 -82.21 -31.84 -1.82
C ILE A 42 -83.39 -32.50 -2.57
N SER A 43 -84.52 -32.60 -1.93
CA SER A 43 -85.70 -33.14 -2.52
C SER A 43 -86.75 -32.04 -2.74
N GLY A 44 -87.53 -32.16 -3.83
CA GLY A 44 -88.72 -31.36 -4.10
C GLY A 44 -89.98 -32.03 -3.54
N SER A 45 -91.09 -31.50 -3.95
CA SER A 45 -92.43 -31.90 -3.42
C SER A 45 -92.79 -33.39 -3.65
N SER A 46 -92.21 -34.02 -4.65
CA SER A 46 -92.40 -35.47 -4.96
C SER A 46 -91.08 -36.26 -4.94
N GLY A 47 -90.09 -35.76 -4.18
CA GLY A 47 -88.73 -36.29 -4.17
C GLY A 47 -88.45 -37.25 -3.01
N ARG A 48 -89.41 -37.74 -2.24
CA ARG A 48 -89.18 -38.69 -1.14
C ARG A 48 -88.49 -39.94 -1.61
N ILE A 49 -87.45 -40.28 -0.89
CA ILE A 49 -86.69 -41.55 -1.07
C ILE A 49 -86.66 -42.29 0.27
N ASP A 50 -87.22 -43.48 0.28
CA ASP A 50 -87.20 -44.37 1.44
C ASP A 50 -86.07 -45.39 1.28
N SER A 51 -84.90 -45.06 1.80
CA SER A 51 -83.71 -45.93 1.80
C SER A 51 -82.87 -45.73 3.09
N SER A 52 -82.76 -46.80 3.86
CA SER A 52 -81.92 -46.88 5.08
C SER A 52 -80.54 -47.52 4.83
N ALA A 53 -80.32 -48.01 3.61
CA ALA A 53 -79.07 -48.67 3.28
C ALA A 53 -77.93 -47.66 3.20
N SER A 54 -76.82 -48.05 3.77
CA SER A 54 -75.58 -47.26 3.70
C SER A 54 -75.04 -47.24 2.26
N LYS A 55 -74.76 -46.03 1.74
CA LYS A 55 -74.23 -45.75 0.39
C LYS A 55 -72.99 -44.97 0.44
N LYS A 56 -72.08 -45.27 -0.51
CA LYS A 56 -70.77 -44.63 -0.60
C LYS A 56 -70.87 -43.21 -1.15
N TRP A 57 -70.14 -42.32 -0.55
CA TRP A 57 -69.94 -40.99 -1.07
C TRP A 57 -68.43 -40.70 -1.19
N SER A 58 -68.09 -39.80 -2.07
CA SER A 58 -66.72 -39.29 -2.19
C SER A 58 -66.82 -37.82 -2.59
N VAL A 59 -65.97 -37.02 -1.94
CA VAL A 59 -65.77 -35.59 -2.27
C VAL A 59 -64.26 -35.36 -2.38
N THR A 60 -63.86 -34.85 -3.51
CA THR A 60 -62.44 -34.46 -3.71
C THR A 60 -62.41 -32.94 -3.81
N VAL A 61 -61.58 -32.29 -2.99
CA VAL A 61 -61.39 -30.83 -2.99
C VAL A 61 -59.89 -30.54 -3.08
N ASN A 62 -59.48 -29.83 -4.11
CA ASN A 62 -58.11 -29.45 -4.37
C ASN A 62 -57.14 -30.67 -4.29
N GLY A 63 -57.60 -31.81 -4.85
CA GLY A 63 -56.82 -33.07 -4.87
C GLY A 63 -56.94 -33.92 -3.61
N THR A 64 -57.53 -33.43 -2.52
CA THR A 64 -57.75 -34.22 -1.30
C THR A 64 -59.09 -34.88 -1.36
N THR A 65 -59.13 -36.21 -1.24
CA THR A 65 -60.35 -37.01 -1.30
C THR A 65 -60.83 -37.39 0.10
N TYR A 66 -62.08 -37.10 0.35
CA TYR A 66 -62.86 -37.51 1.52
C TYR A 66 -63.92 -38.53 1.07
N SER A 67 -64.07 -39.60 1.80
CA SER A 67 -65.06 -40.64 1.46
C SER A 67 -65.65 -41.28 2.71
N GLY A 68 -66.77 -41.86 2.56
CA GLY A 68 -67.43 -42.55 3.63
C GLY A 68 -68.73 -43.17 3.14
N THR A 69 -69.58 -43.47 4.09
CA THR A 69 -70.94 -44.01 3.80
C THR A 69 -71.96 -43.20 4.53
N ASN A 70 -73.19 -43.08 3.96
CA ASN A 70 -74.33 -42.41 4.53
C ASN A 70 -75.63 -43.05 4.03
N THR A 71 -76.77 -42.66 4.55
CA THR A 71 -78.08 -43.05 4.04
C THR A 71 -78.61 -41.94 3.13
N VAL A 72 -79.14 -42.31 1.98
CA VAL A 72 -79.68 -41.35 1.00
C VAL A 72 -81.18 -41.08 1.13
N GLY A 73 -81.89 -41.76 2.06
CA GLY A 73 -83.27 -41.53 2.34
C GLY A 73 -83.60 -40.09 2.75
N ILE A 74 -84.64 -39.48 2.19
CA ILE A 74 -85.02 -38.08 2.38
C ILE A 74 -86.52 -37.88 2.27
N ALA A 75 -87.10 -37.05 3.11
CA ALA A 75 -88.54 -36.63 3.00
C ALA A 75 -88.75 -35.66 1.85
N ASN A 76 -90.00 -35.43 1.44
CA ASN A 76 -90.34 -34.38 0.49
C ASN A 76 -89.98 -33.00 1.02
N ASN A 77 -89.58 -32.10 0.12
CA ASN A 77 -89.20 -30.72 0.40
C ASN A 77 -88.17 -30.61 1.50
N ALA A 78 -87.23 -31.52 1.55
CA ALA A 78 -86.20 -31.60 2.57
C ALA A 78 -84.81 -31.41 1.98
N THR A 79 -83.89 -30.95 2.82
CA THR A 79 -82.44 -30.94 2.55
C THR A 79 -81.78 -31.80 3.59
N LYS A 80 -80.96 -32.76 3.14
CA LYS A 80 -80.17 -33.65 3.99
C LYS A 80 -78.73 -33.46 3.70
N THR A 81 -77.94 -33.09 4.69
CA THR A 81 -76.50 -33.13 4.60
C THR A 81 -76.00 -34.57 4.60
N LEU A 82 -75.41 -34.98 3.51
CA LEU A 82 -74.85 -36.35 3.32
C LEU A 82 -73.43 -36.46 3.87
N ALA A 83 -72.67 -35.38 3.70
CA ALA A 83 -71.30 -35.23 4.21
C ALA A 83 -70.93 -33.74 4.34
N SER A 84 -70.08 -33.45 5.24
CA SER A 84 -69.45 -32.12 5.37
C SER A 84 -68.02 -32.25 5.85
N GLY A 85 -67.21 -31.24 5.59
CA GLY A 85 -65.84 -31.18 6.02
C GLY A 85 -65.21 -29.83 5.80
N SER A 86 -63.96 -29.74 6.09
CA SER A 86 -63.14 -28.56 5.82
C SER A 86 -61.81 -28.96 5.14
N THR A 87 -61.28 -28.06 4.34
CA THR A 87 -60.03 -28.24 3.62
C THR A 87 -59.23 -26.96 3.65
N THR A 88 -57.96 -27.05 4.05
CA THR A 88 -57.06 -25.92 3.94
C THR A 88 -56.33 -26.00 2.60
N ILE A 89 -56.43 -24.93 1.82
CA ILE A 89 -55.90 -24.82 0.46
C ILE A 89 -54.80 -23.79 0.44
N THR A 90 -53.60 -24.20 0.00
CA THR A 90 -52.48 -23.31 -0.20
C THR A 90 -52.62 -22.53 -1.51
N HIS A 91 -52.50 -21.21 -1.44
CA HIS A 91 -52.53 -20.34 -2.61
C HIS A 91 -51.20 -20.36 -3.38
N ASN A 92 -51.20 -19.92 -4.61
CA ASN A 92 -50.01 -19.65 -5.42
C ASN A 92 -49.16 -18.57 -4.74
N SER A 93 -47.90 -18.46 -5.14
CA SER A 93 -46.97 -17.47 -4.57
C SER A 93 -47.46 -16.03 -4.69
N ASN A 94 -48.26 -15.72 -5.70
CA ASN A 94 -48.90 -14.42 -5.89
C ASN A 94 -50.17 -14.21 -5.08
N GLY A 95 -50.57 -15.18 -4.27
CA GLY A 95 -51.78 -15.12 -3.43
C GLY A 95 -53.08 -15.50 -4.12
N THR A 96 -53.08 -15.77 -5.41
CA THR A 96 -54.28 -16.25 -6.13
C THR A 96 -54.44 -17.76 -5.96
N LYS A 97 -55.66 -18.24 -6.04
CA LYS A 97 -55.91 -19.68 -6.08
C LYS A 97 -57.24 -19.99 -6.73
N THR A 98 -57.18 -20.86 -7.69
CA THR A 98 -58.36 -21.59 -8.21
C THR A 98 -58.15 -23.06 -7.85
N PHE A 99 -59.17 -23.71 -7.39
CA PHE A 99 -59.15 -25.12 -7.03
C PHE A 99 -60.29 -25.86 -7.72
N SER A 100 -60.07 -27.13 -7.98
CA SER A 100 -61.09 -28.02 -8.51
C SER A 100 -61.75 -28.82 -7.39
N TYR A 101 -62.95 -29.17 -7.61
CA TYR A 101 -63.64 -30.13 -6.77
C TYR A 101 -64.43 -31.11 -7.62
N SER A 102 -64.63 -32.31 -7.09
CA SER A 102 -65.56 -33.30 -7.62
C SER A 102 -66.28 -34.03 -6.46
N PHE A 103 -67.46 -34.48 -6.72
CA PHE A 103 -68.24 -35.16 -5.73
C PHE A 103 -69.03 -36.30 -6.36
N SER A 104 -69.25 -37.34 -5.59
CA SER A 104 -70.05 -38.46 -5.99
C SER A 104 -70.90 -38.97 -4.81
N GLN A 105 -72.07 -39.45 -5.11
CA GLN A 105 -72.92 -40.16 -4.18
C GLN A 105 -73.52 -41.38 -4.90
N GLN A 106 -73.36 -42.52 -4.34
CA GLN A 106 -74.03 -43.71 -4.74
C GLN A 106 -75.43 -43.67 -4.19
N PHE A 107 -76.47 -43.78 -5.03
CA PHE A 107 -77.86 -43.94 -4.64
C PHE A 107 -78.23 -45.42 -4.65
N SER A 108 -78.01 -46.14 -5.75
CA SER A 108 -78.39 -47.57 -5.91
C SER A 108 -79.78 -47.86 -5.38
N ILE A 109 -80.76 -47.13 -5.88
CA ILE A 109 -82.15 -47.19 -5.54
C ILE A 109 -82.99 -47.24 -6.81
N THR A 110 -84.24 -47.65 -6.71
CA THR A 110 -85.29 -47.47 -7.77
C THR A 110 -86.17 -46.31 -7.37
N PHE A 111 -86.33 -45.33 -8.25
CA PHE A 111 -87.20 -44.18 -8.05
C PHE A 111 -88.17 -44.05 -9.26
N SER A 112 -89.49 -44.09 -9.05
CA SER A 112 -90.46 -44.06 -10.13
C SER A 112 -90.20 -45.07 -11.27
N GLY A 113 -89.77 -46.28 -10.92
CA GLY A 113 -89.42 -47.33 -11.89
C GLY A 113 -88.10 -47.25 -12.55
N ALA A 114 -87.35 -46.16 -12.35
CA ALA A 114 -86.02 -45.99 -12.91
C ALA A 114 -84.92 -46.33 -11.89
N SER A 115 -83.85 -47.08 -12.28
CA SER A 115 -82.69 -47.34 -11.44
C SER A 115 -81.81 -46.12 -11.41
N ILE A 116 -81.53 -45.66 -10.19
CA ILE A 116 -80.59 -44.55 -9.95
C ILE A 116 -79.30 -45.10 -9.43
N GLY A 117 -78.22 -45.00 -10.21
CA GLY A 117 -76.85 -45.40 -9.85
C GLY A 117 -76.12 -44.35 -9.05
N THR A 118 -74.86 -44.26 -9.33
CA THR A 118 -73.99 -43.21 -8.76
C THR A 118 -74.16 -41.89 -9.53
N LYS A 119 -74.30 -40.82 -8.83
CA LYS A 119 -74.29 -39.45 -9.39
C LYS A 119 -72.97 -38.79 -9.08
N THR A 120 -72.44 -38.10 -10.08
CA THR A 120 -71.13 -37.43 -9.99
C THR A 120 -71.25 -36.00 -10.51
N GLY A 121 -70.57 -35.08 -9.89
CA GLY A 121 -70.43 -33.73 -10.35
C GLY A 121 -69.06 -33.19 -10.09
N SER A 122 -68.73 -32.10 -10.73
CA SER A 122 -67.49 -31.42 -10.56
C SER A 122 -67.59 -29.92 -10.84
N GLY A 123 -66.60 -29.18 -10.43
CA GLY A 123 -66.47 -27.76 -10.70
C GLY A 123 -65.17 -27.19 -10.23
N SER A 124 -65.10 -25.90 -10.28
CA SER A 124 -63.92 -25.16 -9.76
C SER A 124 -64.44 -23.98 -8.93
N GLY A 125 -63.59 -23.56 -8.01
CA GLY A 125 -63.80 -22.36 -7.20
C GLY A 125 -62.58 -21.47 -7.25
N THR A 126 -62.79 -20.16 -7.22
CA THR A 126 -61.69 -19.18 -7.08
C THR A 126 -61.83 -18.55 -5.72
N LEU A 127 -60.75 -18.60 -4.95
CA LEU A 127 -60.66 -18.02 -3.62
C LEU A 127 -60.24 -16.54 -3.72
N ASP A 128 -60.65 -15.74 -2.72
CA ASP A 128 -60.18 -14.37 -2.60
C ASP A 128 -58.68 -14.33 -2.52
N THR A 129 -58.10 -13.42 -3.26
CA THR A 129 -56.63 -13.28 -3.30
C THR A 129 -56.09 -12.88 -1.93
N ILE A 130 -55.14 -13.63 -1.46
CA ILE A 130 -54.42 -13.29 -0.23
C ILE A 130 -53.34 -12.26 -0.55
N ALA A 131 -53.40 -11.12 0.11
CA ALA A 131 -52.39 -10.08 -0.06
C ALA A 131 -50.99 -10.62 0.30
N ARG A 132 -50.06 -10.49 -0.61
CA ARG A 132 -48.69 -10.97 -0.44
C ARG A 132 -47.72 -9.83 -0.23
N LYS A 133 -46.78 -10.04 0.70
CA LYS A 133 -45.75 -9.06 0.95
C LYS A 133 -44.88 -8.86 -0.29
N SER A 134 -44.58 -7.62 -0.55
CA SER A 134 -43.77 -7.19 -1.70
C SER A 134 -42.30 -7.51 -1.51
N SER A 135 -41.60 -7.62 -2.58
CA SER A 135 -40.13 -7.75 -2.57
C SER A 135 -39.45 -6.45 -2.99
N LEU A 136 -38.21 -6.31 -2.55
CA LEU A 136 -37.36 -5.18 -2.88
C LEU A 136 -36.15 -5.68 -3.65
N SER A 137 -35.87 -5.06 -4.78
CA SER A 137 -34.61 -5.24 -5.49
C SER A 137 -33.79 -3.95 -5.45
N ALA A 138 -32.52 -4.09 -5.26
CA ALA A 138 -31.55 -3.01 -5.24
C ALA A 138 -30.16 -3.57 -5.61
N SER A 139 -29.39 -2.78 -6.32
CA SER A 139 -28.01 -3.10 -6.67
C SER A 139 -27.03 -2.60 -5.60
N ASN A 140 -25.82 -3.12 -5.60
CA ASN A 140 -24.72 -2.52 -4.86
C ASN A 140 -24.45 -1.11 -5.42
N GLY A 141 -24.00 -0.21 -4.55
CA GLY A 141 -23.83 1.19 -4.91
C GLY A 141 -22.62 1.85 -4.24
N THR A 142 -22.67 3.17 -4.20
CA THR A 142 -21.66 3.99 -3.53
C THR A 142 -22.37 4.95 -2.57
N LEU A 143 -21.82 5.16 -1.39
CA LEU A 143 -22.34 6.14 -0.44
C LEU A 143 -22.32 7.55 -1.06
N GLY A 144 -23.36 8.33 -0.81
CA GLY A 144 -23.53 9.65 -1.39
C GLY A 144 -24.03 9.68 -2.84
N THR A 145 -24.20 8.52 -3.48
CA THR A 145 -24.72 8.41 -4.84
C THR A 145 -26.12 7.83 -4.82
N ALA A 146 -27.04 8.48 -5.52
CA ALA A 146 -28.41 8.02 -5.63
C ALA A 146 -28.47 6.69 -6.39
N GLN A 147 -29.32 5.79 -5.92
CA GLN A 147 -29.63 4.52 -6.55
C GLN A 147 -31.14 4.28 -6.52
N THR A 148 -31.63 3.49 -7.43
CA THR A 148 -33.03 3.15 -7.53
C THR A 148 -33.31 1.85 -6.79
N LEU A 149 -34.27 1.89 -5.89
CA LEU A 149 -34.88 0.73 -5.25
C LEU A 149 -36.14 0.38 -6.04
N THR A 150 -36.26 -0.86 -6.49
CA THR A 150 -37.42 -1.33 -7.22
C THR A 150 -38.27 -2.23 -6.34
N VAL A 151 -39.55 -1.87 -6.16
CA VAL A 151 -40.54 -2.65 -5.43
C VAL A 151 -41.33 -3.50 -6.41
N THR A 152 -41.31 -4.82 -6.21
CA THR A 152 -42.20 -5.74 -6.90
C THR A 152 -43.35 -6.09 -5.99
N ARG A 153 -44.56 -5.70 -6.37
CA ARG A 153 -45.80 -5.93 -5.63
C ARG A 153 -46.81 -6.69 -6.45
N TYR A 154 -47.67 -7.43 -5.79
CA TYR A 154 -48.75 -8.21 -6.43
C TYR A 154 -50.06 -7.43 -6.59
N ASP A 155 -50.19 -6.30 -5.90
CA ASP A 155 -51.38 -5.45 -5.96
C ASP A 155 -51.01 -3.97 -5.91
N SER A 156 -51.66 -3.15 -6.72
CA SER A 156 -51.38 -1.71 -6.82
C SER A 156 -51.82 -0.91 -5.59
N SER A 157 -52.75 -1.43 -4.79
CA SER A 157 -53.21 -0.81 -3.55
C SER A 157 -52.24 -0.94 -2.39
N LEU A 158 -51.24 -1.83 -2.49
CA LEU A 158 -50.24 -2.03 -1.45
C LEU A 158 -49.34 -0.83 -1.31
N THR A 159 -49.11 -0.43 -0.07
CA THR A 159 -48.15 0.63 0.27
C THR A 159 -46.95 0.05 1.05
N HIS A 160 -45.85 0.76 1.03
CA HIS A 160 -44.59 0.25 1.56
C HIS A 160 -43.85 1.28 2.42
N THR A 161 -43.42 0.85 3.59
CA THR A 161 -42.40 1.57 4.35
C THR A 161 -41.09 0.87 4.12
N ILE A 162 -40.10 1.64 3.68
CA ILE A 162 -38.76 1.13 3.45
C ILE A 162 -37.81 1.80 4.43
N THR A 163 -37.08 0.99 5.17
CA THR A 163 -36.08 1.43 6.11
C THR A 163 -34.72 0.83 5.75
N TYR A 164 -33.64 1.44 6.23
CA TYR A 164 -32.33 0.87 6.14
C TYR A 164 -31.67 0.72 7.52
N GLN A 165 -30.82 -0.28 7.65
CA GLN A 165 -29.94 -0.53 8.78
C GLN A 165 -28.52 -0.74 8.27
N CYS A 166 -27.55 -0.04 8.86
CA CYS A 166 -26.12 -0.20 8.59
C CYS A 166 -25.37 -0.12 9.92
N GLY A 167 -24.92 -1.25 10.43
CA GLY A 167 -24.37 -1.32 11.79
C GLY A 167 -25.39 -0.77 12.81
N SER A 168 -24.99 0.22 13.59
CA SER A 168 -25.87 0.92 14.55
C SER A 168 -26.71 2.05 13.92
N ALA A 169 -26.39 2.45 12.68
CA ALA A 169 -27.12 3.52 12.00
C ALA A 169 -28.34 2.96 11.26
N SER A 170 -29.45 3.69 11.34
CA SER A 170 -30.70 3.34 10.65
C SER A 170 -31.43 4.58 10.18
N GLY A 171 -32.40 4.39 9.28
CA GLY A 171 -33.25 5.47 8.83
C GLY A 171 -34.39 4.98 7.96
N THR A 172 -35.33 5.89 7.68
CA THR A 172 -36.48 5.63 6.83
C THR A 172 -36.27 6.26 5.46
N ILE A 173 -36.42 5.47 4.41
CA ILE A 173 -36.30 5.89 3.02
C ILE A 173 -37.65 6.34 2.47
N ALA A 174 -38.70 5.58 2.77
CA ALA A 174 -40.06 5.88 2.35
C ALA A 174 -41.06 5.43 3.42
N THR A 175 -42.12 6.19 3.62
CA THR A 175 -43.18 5.87 4.57
C THR A 175 -44.51 5.66 3.81
N LYS A 176 -45.08 4.47 3.91
CA LYS A 176 -46.37 4.07 3.27
C LYS A 176 -46.49 4.54 1.81
N SER A 177 -45.41 4.49 1.06
CA SER A 177 -45.38 4.90 -0.34
C SER A 177 -46.01 3.84 -1.25
N SER A 178 -46.76 4.30 -2.24
CA SER A 178 -47.27 3.47 -3.33
C SER A 178 -46.30 3.38 -4.53
N ASN A 179 -45.17 4.08 -4.50
CA ASN A 179 -44.21 4.09 -5.59
C ASN A 179 -43.50 2.74 -5.68
N THR A 180 -43.33 2.27 -6.91
CA THR A 180 -42.55 1.04 -7.22
C THR A 180 -41.10 1.34 -7.58
N SER A 181 -40.78 2.60 -7.81
CA SER A 181 -39.39 3.08 -8.04
C SER A 181 -39.14 4.19 -7.02
N ILE A 182 -38.13 3.97 -6.17
CA ILE A 182 -37.81 4.87 -5.05
C ILE A 182 -36.34 5.19 -5.11
N SER A 183 -36.03 6.47 -5.12
CA SER A 183 -34.62 6.92 -5.06
C SER A 183 -34.13 6.82 -3.62
N PHE A 184 -32.94 6.27 -3.44
CA PHE A 184 -32.22 6.22 -2.17
C PHE A 184 -30.80 6.67 -2.36
N THR A 185 -30.40 7.69 -1.63
CA THR A 185 -29.01 8.13 -1.55
C THR A 185 -28.46 7.72 -0.19
N PRO A 186 -27.69 6.61 -0.10
CA PRO A 186 -27.12 6.20 1.18
C PRO A 186 -26.20 7.29 1.73
N PRO A 187 -26.43 7.80 2.96
CA PRO A 187 -25.64 8.89 3.51
C PRO A 187 -24.14 8.55 3.64
N LEU A 188 -23.27 9.51 3.36
CA LEU A 188 -21.82 9.35 3.57
C LEU A 188 -21.47 9.04 5.03
N THR A 189 -22.28 9.48 5.98
CA THR A 189 -22.10 9.21 7.42
C THR A 189 -22.11 7.73 7.76
N LEU A 190 -22.70 6.88 6.90
CA LEU A 190 -22.67 5.43 7.08
C LEU A 190 -21.24 4.86 6.99
N ALA A 191 -20.29 5.60 6.41
CA ALA A 191 -18.88 5.23 6.43
C ALA A 191 -18.33 5.08 7.85
N ASN A 192 -18.94 5.73 8.87
CA ASN A 192 -18.59 5.55 10.28
C ASN A 192 -18.76 4.10 10.76
N GLN A 193 -19.61 3.31 10.10
CA GLN A 193 -19.83 1.91 10.43
C GLN A 193 -18.73 0.98 9.91
N ALA A 194 -17.82 1.50 9.09
CA ALA A 194 -16.64 0.77 8.59
C ALA A 194 -15.38 1.64 8.65
N PRO A 195 -14.84 1.91 9.85
CA PRO A 195 -13.68 2.80 10.02
C PRO A 195 -12.41 2.28 9.34
N SER A 196 -12.32 0.97 9.06
CA SER A 196 -11.21 0.34 8.37
C SER A 196 -11.60 -0.32 7.05
N GLY A 197 -12.89 -0.30 6.69
CA GLY A 197 -13.40 -0.90 5.47
C GLY A 197 -13.55 0.09 4.33
N THR A 198 -13.57 -0.41 3.11
CA THR A 198 -13.82 0.39 1.89
C THR A 198 -15.27 0.30 1.42
N SER A 199 -16.11 -0.47 2.11
CA SER A 199 -17.55 -0.60 1.86
C SER A 199 -18.29 -0.86 3.17
N VAL A 200 -19.59 -0.62 3.13
CA VAL A 200 -20.53 -0.95 4.21
C VAL A 200 -21.63 -1.86 3.68
N SER A 201 -22.15 -2.70 4.56
CA SER A 201 -23.33 -3.52 4.28
C SER A 201 -24.58 -2.81 4.80
N ILE A 202 -25.54 -2.61 3.94
CA ILE A 202 -26.81 -1.96 4.26
C ILE A 202 -27.93 -2.98 4.07
N THR A 203 -28.67 -3.25 5.13
CA THR A 203 -29.87 -4.07 5.08
C THR A 203 -31.08 -3.16 4.89
N LEU A 204 -31.75 -3.31 3.77
CA LEU A 204 -32.99 -2.64 3.43
C LEU A 204 -34.12 -3.54 3.88
N THR A 205 -35.11 -2.99 4.59
CA THR A 205 -36.31 -3.68 5.01
C THR A 205 -37.51 -3.01 4.38
N ILE A 206 -38.24 -3.77 3.59
CA ILE A 206 -39.54 -3.33 3.05
C ILE A 206 -40.65 -3.96 3.87
N THR A 207 -41.49 -3.13 4.51
CA THR A 207 -42.69 -3.54 5.18
C THR A 207 -43.88 -3.19 4.31
N THR A 208 -44.69 -4.20 3.99
CA THR A 208 -45.85 -4.06 3.11
C THR A 208 -47.13 -3.87 3.93
N TYR A 209 -47.99 -2.98 3.48
CA TYR A 209 -49.26 -2.66 4.14
C TYR A 209 -50.46 -2.82 3.18
N THR A 210 -51.53 -3.32 3.71
CA THR A 210 -52.89 -3.19 3.14
C THR A 210 -53.63 -2.15 3.99
N GLY A 211 -53.86 -0.97 3.43
CA GLY A 211 -54.35 0.17 4.22
C GLY A 211 -53.41 0.52 5.39
N SER A 212 -53.91 0.39 6.61
CA SER A 212 -53.10 0.63 7.82
C SER A 212 -52.36 -0.62 8.36
N THR A 213 -52.79 -1.82 7.94
CA THR A 213 -52.30 -3.09 8.51
C THR A 213 -51.07 -3.61 7.78
N SER A 214 -50.05 -3.94 8.54
CA SER A 214 -48.86 -4.59 8.01
C SER A 214 -49.14 -6.06 7.69
N ILE A 215 -48.76 -6.50 6.49
CA ILE A 215 -48.85 -7.90 6.05
C ILE A 215 -47.50 -8.60 6.06
N GLY A 216 -46.45 -7.93 6.56
CA GLY A 216 -45.15 -8.49 6.76
C GLY A 216 -44.04 -7.74 6.03
N SER A 217 -42.82 -8.17 6.29
CA SER A 217 -41.62 -7.53 5.76
C SER A 217 -40.72 -8.52 4.98
N ASN A 218 -39.95 -7.99 4.08
CA ASN A 218 -38.84 -8.65 3.40
C ASN A 218 -37.59 -7.80 3.55
N THR A 219 -36.43 -8.42 3.45
CA THR A 219 -35.15 -7.73 3.52
C THR A 219 -34.31 -7.94 2.25
N LYS A 220 -33.49 -6.95 1.93
CA LYS A 220 -32.49 -7.01 0.89
C LYS A 220 -31.20 -6.38 1.42
N THR A 221 -30.11 -7.10 1.39
CA THR A 221 -28.81 -6.53 1.74
C THR A 221 -28.09 -6.10 0.48
N ILE A 222 -27.51 -4.92 0.52
CA ILE A 222 -26.65 -4.34 -0.52
C ILE A 222 -25.32 -3.94 0.08
N SER A 223 -24.27 -3.96 -0.73
CA SER A 223 -22.96 -3.40 -0.37
C SER A 223 -22.82 -2.03 -1.03
N CYS A 224 -22.48 -1.03 -0.23
CA CYS A 224 -22.18 0.30 -0.74
C CYS A 224 -20.71 0.64 -0.52
N ALA A 225 -20.00 0.93 -1.60
CA ALA A 225 -18.63 1.38 -1.55
C ALA A 225 -18.54 2.75 -0.86
N ILE A 226 -17.53 2.95 -0.06
CA ILE A 226 -17.18 4.26 0.47
C ILE A 226 -16.40 5.00 -0.63
N PRO A 227 -16.85 6.17 -1.12
CA PRO A 227 -16.21 6.85 -2.25
C PRO A 227 -14.76 7.23 -1.94
N ALA A 228 -13.91 7.27 -2.96
CA ALA A 228 -12.50 7.60 -2.82
C ALA A 228 -12.26 9.02 -2.27
N SER A 229 -13.23 9.91 -2.40
CA SER A 229 -13.21 11.26 -1.82
C SER A 229 -13.24 11.26 -0.29
N VAL A 230 -13.71 10.20 0.34
CA VAL A 230 -13.64 10.00 1.80
C VAL A 230 -12.22 9.56 2.15
N LYS A 231 -11.34 10.50 2.30
CA LYS A 231 -9.92 10.31 2.59
C LYS A 231 -9.51 11.14 3.80
N PRO A 232 -8.39 10.84 4.44
CA PRO A 232 -7.90 11.63 5.55
C PRO A 232 -7.56 13.06 5.12
N THR A 233 -7.40 13.93 6.09
CA THR A 233 -6.82 15.26 5.89
C THR A 233 -5.47 15.31 6.56
N VAL A 234 -4.57 16.13 6.01
CA VAL A 234 -3.26 16.39 6.59
C VAL A 234 -2.82 17.83 6.30
N SER A 235 -2.25 18.45 7.29
CA SER A 235 -1.47 19.68 7.17
C SER A 235 -0.13 19.49 7.88
N LEU A 236 0.86 20.28 7.48
CA LEU A 236 2.17 20.27 8.10
C LEU A 236 2.60 21.67 8.47
N ALA A 237 3.27 21.76 9.61
CA ALA A 237 4.01 22.93 10.04
C ALA A 237 5.48 22.58 10.12
N VAL A 238 6.34 23.46 9.59
CA VAL A 238 7.79 23.29 9.59
C VAL A 238 8.42 24.52 10.22
N SER A 239 9.29 24.30 11.18
CA SER A 239 10.09 25.34 11.83
C SER A 239 11.53 24.88 11.96
N ASP A 240 12.41 25.82 12.25
CA ASP A 240 13.81 25.51 12.51
C ASP A 240 13.99 25.09 13.97
N ALA A 241 14.45 23.86 14.19
CA ALA A 241 14.69 23.35 15.55
C ALA A 241 15.83 24.08 16.25
N GLU A 242 16.77 24.65 15.50
CA GLU A 242 17.91 25.40 16.02
C GLU A 242 17.63 26.92 16.08
N GLY A 243 16.48 27.36 15.55
CA GLY A 243 16.06 28.76 15.56
C GLY A 243 16.82 29.69 14.61
N LEU A 244 17.75 29.18 13.84
CA LEU A 244 18.63 29.95 12.97
C LEU A 244 17.88 30.66 11.85
N SER A 245 16.81 30.08 11.35
CA SER A 245 16.04 30.65 10.25
C SER A 245 15.46 32.03 10.54
N ASN A 246 15.12 32.30 11.80
CA ASN A 246 14.64 33.64 12.22
C ASN A 246 15.73 34.68 12.14
N THR A 247 16.95 34.31 12.47
CA THR A 247 18.11 35.23 12.46
C THR A 247 18.60 35.47 11.05
N TYR A 248 18.73 34.42 10.24
CA TYR A 248 19.38 34.49 8.92
C TYR A 248 18.41 34.59 7.74
N GLY A 249 17.10 34.51 7.97
CA GLY A 249 16.08 34.60 6.91
C GLY A 249 15.94 33.36 6.05
N GLY A 250 16.39 32.22 6.56
CA GLY A 250 16.30 30.89 5.94
C GLY A 250 17.02 29.85 6.78
N TYR A 251 16.73 28.58 6.54
CA TYR A 251 17.47 27.47 7.16
C TYR A 251 18.91 27.51 6.66
N ILE A 252 19.85 26.95 7.42
CA ILE A 252 21.26 26.95 7.07
C ILE A 252 21.72 25.52 6.83
N GLN A 253 22.28 25.26 5.65
CA GLN A 253 22.89 23.98 5.29
C GLN A 253 23.98 23.60 6.31
N GLY A 254 23.94 22.35 6.77
CA GLY A 254 24.91 21.83 7.73
C GLY A 254 24.73 22.30 9.18
N MET A 255 23.71 23.16 9.47
CA MET A 255 23.45 23.75 10.79
C MET A 255 22.02 23.58 11.27
N SER A 256 21.04 23.92 10.44
CA SER A 256 19.62 23.83 10.78
C SER A 256 19.09 22.40 10.70
N LYS A 257 18.01 22.16 11.43
CA LYS A 257 17.18 20.95 11.36
C LYS A 257 15.73 21.35 11.19
N PHE A 258 14.97 20.63 10.39
CA PHE A 258 13.53 20.82 10.33
C PHE A 258 12.86 20.20 11.55
N LYS A 259 12.12 21.00 12.31
CA LYS A 259 11.11 20.51 13.25
C LYS A 259 9.78 20.46 12.52
N VAL A 260 9.29 19.26 12.26
CA VAL A 260 8.06 19.01 11.51
C VAL A 260 6.97 18.56 12.46
N VAL A 261 5.81 19.19 12.38
CA VAL A 261 4.61 18.81 13.12
C VAL A 261 3.48 18.60 12.12
N LEU A 262 2.91 17.42 12.12
CA LEU A 262 1.81 17.04 11.26
C LEU A 262 0.51 17.07 12.06
N THR A 263 -0.51 17.70 11.49
CA THR A 263 -1.89 17.60 11.97
C THR A 263 -2.68 16.82 10.94
N ALA A 264 -3.16 15.62 11.32
CA ALA A 264 -3.90 14.76 10.42
C ALA A 264 -5.12 14.19 11.11
N SER A 265 -6.18 14.01 10.35
CA SER A 265 -7.45 13.48 10.83
C SER A 265 -8.04 12.51 9.80
N GLY A 266 -8.54 11.40 10.29
CA GLY A 266 -9.33 10.50 9.47
C GLY A 266 -10.73 11.06 9.22
N SER A 267 -11.38 10.60 8.17
CA SER A 267 -12.74 10.99 7.81
C SER A 267 -13.72 9.88 8.14
N TYR A 268 -14.89 10.24 8.65
CA TYR A 268 -15.96 9.29 8.96
C TYR A 268 -15.47 8.08 9.76
N GLY A 269 -14.90 8.35 10.94
CA GLY A 269 -14.47 7.32 11.90
C GLY A 269 -13.18 6.59 11.55
N SER A 270 -12.55 6.84 10.39
CA SER A 270 -11.22 6.29 10.13
C SER A 270 -10.17 6.97 11.03
N THR A 271 -9.11 6.26 11.32
CA THR A 271 -7.97 6.73 12.12
C THR A 271 -6.72 6.80 11.25
N ILE A 272 -5.79 7.64 11.59
CA ILE A 272 -4.50 7.66 10.89
C ILE A 272 -3.71 6.43 11.32
N LYS A 273 -3.27 5.64 10.34
CA LYS A 273 -2.52 4.40 10.52
C LYS A 273 -1.02 4.58 10.27
N ALA A 274 -0.67 5.45 9.36
CA ALA A 274 0.73 5.67 9.03
C ALA A 274 1.00 7.10 8.55
N TYR A 275 2.19 7.56 8.85
CA TYR A 275 2.79 8.78 8.34
C TYR A 275 4.01 8.43 7.50
N LYS A 276 4.20 9.13 6.41
CA LYS A 276 5.42 9.09 5.61
C LYS A 276 5.75 10.51 5.19
N THR A 277 6.80 11.04 5.77
CA THR A 277 7.32 12.38 5.40
C THR A 277 8.68 12.22 4.74
N THR A 278 8.92 12.91 3.65
CA THR A 278 10.23 13.01 3.02
C THR A 278 10.75 14.43 3.16
N ALA A 279 11.95 14.59 3.68
CA ALA A 279 12.64 15.85 3.84
C ALA A 279 14.13 15.64 3.66
N ASP A 280 14.80 16.46 2.87
CA ASP A 280 16.23 16.40 2.57
C ASP A 280 16.71 14.96 2.22
N GLY A 281 15.95 14.28 1.32
CA GLY A 281 16.26 12.91 0.86
C GLY A 281 15.99 11.79 1.87
N LYS A 282 15.54 12.09 3.10
CA LYS A 282 15.26 11.11 4.15
C LYS A 282 13.77 10.94 4.38
N SER A 283 13.40 9.79 4.93
CA SER A 283 12.00 9.45 5.24
C SER A 283 11.79 9.31 6.75
N TYR A 284 10.64 9.83 7.23
CA TYR A 284 10.22 9.83 8.62
C TYR A 284 8.79 9.32 8.74
N THR A 285 8.49 8.63 9.84
CA THR A 285 7.17 7.99 10.04
C THR A 285 6.41 8.48 11.26
N ALA A 286 6.96 9.45 12.00
CA ALA A 286 6.31 10.04 13.16
C ALA A 286 5.43 11.24 12.78
N ALA A 287 4.39 11.51 13.56
CA ALA A 287 3.54 12.68 13.42
C ALA A 287 4.26 13.98 13.81
N SER A 288 5.26 13.89 14.67
CA SER A 288 6.11 15.02 15.06
C SER A 288 7.54 14.51 15.21
N PHE A 289 8.47 15.19 14.59
CA PHE A 289 9.88 14.81 14.62
C PHE A 289 10.78 16.00 14.30
N THR A 290 12.05 15.83 14.61
CA THR A 290 13.12 16.71 14.15
C THR A 290 14.02 15.90 13.22
N THR A 291 14.37 16.48 12.07
CA THR A 291 15.29 15.84 11.12
C THR A 291 16.71 15.84 11.66
N ASP A 292 17.56 15.06 11.00
CA ASP A 292 18.99 15.31 11.06
C ASP A 292 19.30 16.70 10.50
N VAL A 293 20.55 17.11 10.66
CA VAL A 293 21.05 18.35 10.08
C VAL A 293 20.84 18.34 8.56
N ILE A 294 20.28 19.42 8.04
CA ILE A 294 19.97 19.57 6.61
C ILE A 294 21.27 19.56 5.81
N SER A 295 21.37 18.64 4.88
CA SER A 295 22.58 18.45 4.06
C SER A 295 22.57 19.20 2.74
N SER A 296 21.40 19.47 2.20
CA SER A 296 21.20 20.14 0.91
C SER A 296 20.92 21.63 1.09
N SER A 297 21.06 22.43 0.04
CA SER A 297 20.73 23.86 0.01
C SER A 297 19.78 24.17 -1.12
N GLY A 298 19.20 25.39 -1.10
CA GLY A 298 18.19 25.84 -2.05
C GLY A 298 16.77 25.65 -1.55
N ALA A 299 15.83 25.53 -2.47
CA ALA A 299 14.42 25.29 -2.17
C ALA A 299 14.18 23.78 -1.92
N LEU A 300 14.07 23.37 -0.66
CA LEU A 300 13.82 21.99 -0.29
C LEU A 300 12.33 21.76 -0.03
N THR A 301 11.76 20.81 -0.72
CA THR A 301 10.36 20.43 -0.53
C THR A 301 10.25 19.33 0.52
N ILE A 302 9.41 19.57 1.51
CA ILE A 302 8.99 18.59 2.51
C ILE A 302 7.63 18.07 2.09
N ASN A 303 7.56 16.78 1.76
CA ASN A 303 6.33 16.11 1.35
C ASN A 303 5.86 15.16 2.45
N VAL A 304 4.58 15.22 2.75
CA VAL A 304 3.95 14.28 3.68
C VAL A 304 2.85 13.50 2.98
N THR A 305 2.77 12.23 3.30
CA THR A 305 1.66 11.35 2.96
C THR A 305 1.17 10.70 4.25
N VAL A 306 -0.11 10.79 4.51
CA VAL A 306 -0.74 10.04 5.60
C VAL A 306 -1.64 8.97 5.02
N THR A 307 -1.70 7.85 5.71
CA THR A 307 -2.57 6.73 5.34
C THR A 307 -3.52 6.47 6.50
N ASP A 308 -4.82 6.39 6.20
CA ASP A 308 -5.83 6.06 7.19
C ASP A 308 -6.06 4.55 7.34
N SER A 309 -6.94 4.17 8.27
CA SER A 309 -7.29 2.78 8.53
C SER A 309 -8.02 2.10 7.35
N ARG A 310 -8.53 2.84 6.38
CA ARG A 310 -9.10 2.34 5.12
C ARG A 310 -8.05 2.12 4.04
N GLY A 311 -6.78 2.48 4.28
CA GLY A 311 -5.70 2.44 3.30
C GLY A 311 -5.70 3.63 2.33
N ARG A 312 -6.49 4.68 2.60
CA ARG A 312 -6.57 5.88 1.77
C ARG A 312 -5.54 6.89 2.20
N THR A 313 -5.08 7.68 1.26
CA THR A 313 -4.00 8.62 1.49
C THR A 313 -4.43 10.07 1.27
N ALA A 314 -3.80 10.96 2.00
CA ALA A 314 -3.77 12.39 1.71
C ALA A 314 -2.33 12.88 1.77
N THR A 315 -2.05 13.89 1.00
CA THR A 315 -0.72 14.49 0.90
C THR A 315 -0.79 15.98 1.21
N ALA A 316 0.28 16.48 1.77
CA ALA A 316 0.54 17.91 1.87
C ALA A 316 2.04 18.15 1.64
N SER A 317 2.39 19.33 1.22
CA SER A 317 3.79 19.71 1.01
C SER A 317 4.02 21.16 1.36
N THR A 318 5.25 21.47 1.72
CA THR A 318 5.74 22.84 1.87
C THR A 318 7.18 22.91 1.37
N THR A 319 7.61 24.12 1.03
CA THR A 319 8.98 24.38 0.60
C THR A 319 9.69 25.24 1.62
N ALA A 320 10.90 24.85 1.99
CA ALA A 320 11.78 25.58 2.88
C ALA A 320 13.00 26.09 2.11
N THR A 321 13.33 27.35 2.27
CA THR A 321 14.54 27.91 1.69
C THR A 321 15.73 27.64 2.61
N VAL A 322 16.71 26.88 2.10
CA VAL A 322 17.94 26.55 2.81
C VAL A 322 19.10 27.33 2.20
N LEU A 323 19.69 28.18 2.99
CA LEU A 323 20.86 28.97 2.60
C LEU A 323 22.08 28.05 2.53
N PRO A 324 22.84 28.10 1.43
CA PRO A 324 24.09 27.33 1.34
C PRO A 324 25.09 27.85 2.38
N TYR A 325 25.75 26.93 3.05
CA TYR A 325 26.81 27.29 4.00
C TYR A 325 28.05 26.44 3.76
N SER A 326 29.16 27.12 3.76
CA SER A 326 30.48 26.50 3.84
C SER A 326 31.27 27.16 4.98
N ALA A 327 32.06 26.35 5.68
CA ALA A 327 32.93 26.86 6.73
C ALA A 327 33.88 27.92 6.17
N PRO A 328 34.34 28.85 7.01
CA PRO A 328 35.35 29.83 6.64
C PRO A 328 36.54 29.18 5.96
N LYS A 329 37.07 29.83 4.96
CA LYS A 329 38.25 29.36 4.21
C LYS A 329 39.31 30.43 4.20
N ILE A 330 40.56 29.98 4.25
CA ILE A 330 41.73 30.81 3.98
C ILE A 330 42.23 30.45 2.59
N THR A 331 41.91 31.26 1.61
CA THR A 331 42.23 31.02 0.20
C THR A 331 43.68 31.38 -0.15
N ALA A 332 44.22 32.39 0.53
CA ALA A 332 45.64 32.71 0.40
C ALA A 332 46.26 33.07 1.76
N LEU A 333 47.45 32.62 1.96
CA LEU A 333 48.32 33.03 3.05
C LEU A 333 49.77 32.91 2.58
N THR A 334 50.44 34.04 2.41
CA THR A 334 51.85 34.11 2.08
C THR A 334 52.58 35.07 3.02
N VAL A 335 53.82 34.79 3.30
CA VAL A 335 54.61 35.62 4.19
C VAL A 335 55.95 35.90 3.51
N ASN A 336 56.23 37.16 3.35
CA ASN A 336 57.47 37.63 2.71
C ASN A 336 58.20 38.65 3.58
N ARG A 337 59.52 38.69 3.47
CA ARG A 337 60.25 39.84 4.03
C ARG A 337 59.90 41.12 3.30
N SER A 338 59.76 42.19 4.07
CA SER A 338 59.30 43.45 3.54
C SER A 338 59.95 44.69 4.22
N ASP A 339 59.75 45.83 3.64
CA ASP A 339 59.92 47.12 4.30
C ASP A 339 58.71 47.42 5.23
N ALA A 340 58.70 48.56 5.90
CA ALA A 340 57.64 48.98 6.80
C ALA A 340 56.28 49.26 6.06
N ALA A 341 56.32 49.50 4.76
CA ALA A 341 55.15 49.69 3.91
C ALA A 341 54.60 48.37 3.34
N GLY A 342 55.25 47.25 3.58
CA GLY A 342 54.85 45.91 3.10
C GLY A 342 55.35 45.56 1.70
N ASN A 343 56.21 46.39 1.10
CA ASN A 343 56.84 46.07 -0.18
C ASN A 343 57.90 45.01 0.00
N SER A 344 57.98 44.06 -0.92
CA SER A 344 58.94 42.96 -0.85
C SER A 344 60.38 43.45 -0.75
N SER A 345 61.11 42.95 0.25
CA SER A 345 62.51 43.31 0.49
C SER A 345 63.24 42.10 1.08
N THR A 346 64.16 41.54 0.35
CA THR A 346 64.93 40.34 0.80
C THR A 346 65.78 40.60 2.05
N SER A 347 66.02 41.86 2.41
CA SER A 347 66.74 42.29 3.60
C SER A 347 65.91 43.08 4.58
N GLY A 348 64.59 43.10 4.38
CA GLY A 348 63.68 43.91 5.16
C GLY A 348 63.57 43.48 6.62
N ALA A 349 63.43 44.49 7.51
CA ALA A 349 63.26 44.28 8.95
C ALA A 349 61.79 44.06 9.35
N TYR A 350 60.93 43.76 8.39
CA TYR A 350 59.49 43.46 8.59
C TYR A 350 59.13 42.18 7.87
N LEU A 351 57.99 41.61 8.29
CA LEU A 351 57.29 40.54 7.56
C LEU A 351 55.93 41.08 7.13
N ALA A 352 55.65 40.91 5.84
CA ALA A 352 54.31 41.15 5.24
C ALA A 352 53.56 39.83 5.10
N VAL A 353 52.46 39.71 5.79
CA VAL A 353 51.52 38.60 5.74
C VAL A 353 50.42 38.99 4.80
N THR A 354 50.45 38.46 3.58
CA THR A 354 49.37 38.65 2.60
C THR A 354 48.37 37.53 2.76
N PHE A 355 47.11 37.90 2.91
CA PHE A 355 46.05 36.90 3.16
C PHE A 355 44.79 37.22 2.38
N ASN A 356 44.01 36.18 2.13
CA ASN A 356 42.67 36.28 1.62
C ASN A 356 41.81 35.16 2.27
N THR A 357 40.61 35.53 2.70
CA THR A 357 39.69 34.62 3.38
C THR A 357 38.30 34.77 2.80
N GLU A 358 37.54 33.72 2.91
CA GLU A 358 36.14 33.70 2.46
C GLU A 358 35.24 33.16 3.56
N ILE A 359 34.08 33.78 3.73
CA ILE A 359 33.00 33.30 4.56
C ILE A 359 31.71 33.28 3.76
N THR A 360 30.81 32.43 4.14
CA THR A 360 29.44 32.48 3.61
C THR A 360 28.64 33.58 4.25
N ALA A 361 28.14 34.53 3.48
CA ALA A 361 27.52 35.77 3.98
C ALA A 361 26.17 35.54 4.70
N LEU A 362 25.41 34.51 4.35
CA LEU A 362 24.10 34.18 4.93
C LEU A 362 23.18 35.42 5.05
N ASN A 363 22.79 35.97 3.89
CA ASN A 363 21.99 37.20 3.79
C ASN A 363 22.65 38.42 4.52
N ASN A 364 23.98 38.48 4.49
CA ASN A 364 24.79 39.52 5.15
C ASN A 364 24.62 39.58 6.69
N LYS A 365 24.22 38.46 7.29
CA LYS A 365 24.06 38.37 8.76
C LYS A 365 25.11 37.53 9.43
N ASN A 366 25.95 36.81 8.66
CA ASN A 366 27.07 36.07 9.19
C ASN A 366 28.27 37.03 9.34
N THR A 367 28.76 37.15 10.56
CA THR A 367 29.90 37.99 10.88
C THR A 367 31.15 37.20 11.04
N ALA A 368 32.25 37.74 10.54
CA ALA A 368 33.54 37.11 10.66
C ALA A 368 34.49 37.84 11.61
N THR A 369 35.34 37.09 12.23
CA THR A 369 36.51 37.59 12.95
C THR A 369 37.78 37.06 12.30
N TYR A 370 38.76 37.91 12.18
CA TYR A 370 40.05 37.59 11.56
C TYR A 370 41.15 37.85 12.56
N LYS A 371 42.02 36.89 12.77
CA LYS A 371 43.16 37.00 13.70
C LYS A 371 44.41 36.52 13.02
N VAL A 372 45.48 37.29 13.17
CA VAL A 372 46.83 36.82 12.87
C VAL A 372 47.61 36.67 14.17
N GLN A 373 48.26 35.57 14.33
CA GLN A 373 49.14 35.28 15.45
C GLN A 373 50.52 35.01 14.92
N TYR A 374 51.51 35.55 15.55
CA TYR A 374 52.90 35.34 15.13
C TYR A 374 53.83 35.23 16.33
N LYS A 375 54.90 34.46 16.18
CA LYS A 375 56.00 34.35 17.15
C LYS A 375 57.29 33.97 16.45
N LYS A 376 58.44 34.23 17.05
CA LYS A 376 59.67 33.58 16.63
C LYS A 376 59.57 32.09 16.85
N THR A 377 60.18 31.28 16.00
CA THR A 377 60.17 29.82 16.13
C THR A 377 60.73 29.36 17.47
N SER A 378 61.69 30.16 18.05
CA SER A 378 62.28 29.92 19.37
C SER A 378 61.43 30.32 20.56
N GLU A 379 60.32 31.03 20.35
CA GLU A 379 59.41 31.51 21.40
C GLU A 379 58.29 30.51 21.62
N THR A 380 57.72 30.50 22.83
CA THR A 380 56.58 29.65 23.20
C THR A 380 55.25 30.36 23.00
N SER A 381 55.19 31.69 23.19
CA SER A 381 53.97 32.48 23.17
C SER A 381 53.75 33.22 21.86
N TYR A 382 52.52 33.29 21.39
CA TYR A 382 52.14 34.09 20.21
C TYR A 382 51.72 35.49 20.59
N THR A 383 52.15 36.47 19.79
CA THR A 383 51.51 37.79 19.72
C THR A 383 50.27 37.65 18.84
N THR A 384 49.14 38.24 19.28
CA THR A 384 47.85 38.14 18.56
C THR A 384 47.39 39.54 18.14
N GLU A 385 47.04 39.68 16.86
CA GLU A 385 46.44 40.85 16.28
C GLU A 385 45.12 40.53 15.63
N THR A 386 44.14 41.42 15.80
CA THR A 386 42.81 41.33 15.16
C THR A 386 42.81 42.13 13.88
N LEU A 387 42.43 41.47 12.79
CA LEU A 387 42.34 42.12 11.48
C LEU A 387 40.91 42.58 11.23
N THR A 388 40.75 43.70 10.52
CA THR A 388 39.44 44.32 10.23
C THR A 388 38.91 44.00 8.85
N THR A 389 39.68 43.32 8.02
CA THR A 389 39.35 43.01 6.62
C THR A 389 39.50 41.52 6.35
N SER A 390 38.78 41.01 5.36
CA SER A 390 38.81 39.64 4.91
C SER A 390 40.06 39.33 4.05
N SER A 391 40.70 40.35 3.54
CA SER A 391 41.90 40.23 2.71
C SER A 391 42.78 41.47 2.89
N GLY A 392 44.07 41.34 2.66
CA GLY A 392 45.01 42.43 2.74
C GLY A 392 46.40 41.99 3.07
N VAL A 393 47.17 42.95 3.53
CA VAL A 393 48.57 42.73 3.98
C VAL A 393 48.69 43.26 5.41
N PHE A 394 49.04 42.37 6.32
CA PHE A 394 49.41 42.72 7.69
C PHE A 394 50.94 42.74 7.80
N VAL A 395 51.49 43.84 8.27
CA VAL A 395 52.93 44.04 8.38
C VAL A 395 53.33 44.20 9.84
N PHE A 396 54.38 43.51 10.26
CA PHE A 396 54.94 43.64 11.60
C PHE A 396 56.47 43.64 11.58
N ALA A 397 57.08 44.31 12.53
CA ALA A 397 58.54 44.33 12.68
C ALA A 397 59.06 42.95 13.05
N ALA A 398 60.05 42.45 12.31
CA ALA A 398 60.54 41.09 12.44
C ALA A 398 62.08 41.07 12.37
N ASP A 399 62.68 40.45 13.39
CA ASP A 399 64.11 40.25 13.48
C ASP A 399 64.64 39.57 12.20
N VAL A 400 65.66 40.19 11.57
CA VAL A 400 66.19 39.74 10.29
C VAL A 400 66.93 38.42 10.38
N SER A 401 67.34 37.99 11.58
CA SER A 401 68.02 36.72 11.83
C SER A 401 67.13 35.58 12.27
N SER A 402 65.81 35.90 12.55
CA SER A 402 64.85 34.95 13.10
C SER A 402 63.85 34.51 12.07
N THR A 403 63.37 33.27 12.19
CA THR A 403 62.24 32.70 11.49
C THR A 403 61.00 32.84 12.38
N TYR A 404 59.85 33.09 11.79
CA TYR A 404 58.58 33.28 12.50
C TYR A 404 57.56 32.25 12.07
N ASN A 405 56.82 31.72 13.03
CA ASN A 405 55.60 30.99 12.80
C ASN A 405 54.41 31.93 12.82
N ILE A 406 53.63 31.89 11.77
CA ILE A 406 52.44 32.72 11.60
C ILE A 406 51.23 31.82 11.52
N VAL A 407 50.19 32.16 12.23
CA VAL A 407 48.86 31.49 12.19
C VAL A 407 47.82 32.52 11.84
N LEU A 408 47.15 32.37 10.72
CA LEU A 408 45.97 33.12 10.38
C LEU A 408 44.75 32.29 10.77
N THR A 409 43.82 32.89 11.47
CA THR A 409 42.53 32.30 11.83
C THR A 409 41.39 33.19 11.32
N VAL A 410 40.46 32.60 10.61
CA VAL A 410 39.19 33.19 10.27
C VAL A 410 38.11 32.37 10.98
N ALA A 411 37.20 33.07 11.63
CA ALA A 411 36.05 32.41 12.27
C ALA A 411 34.78 33.20 11.93
N ASP A 412 33.76 32.47 11.65
CA ASP A 412 32.38 33.01 11.64
C ASP A 412 31.64 32.58 12.91
N VAL A 413 30.33 32.83 12.95
CA VAL A 413 29.50 32.48 14.10
C VAL A 413 29.44 30.95 14.36
N PHE A 414 29.69 30.13 13.35
CA PHE A 414 29.51 28.68 13.41
C PHE A 414 30.82 27.90 13.48
N LYS A 415 31.81 28.32 12.72
CA LYS A 415 33.06 27.56 12.54
C LYS A 415 34.29 28.47 12.38
N SER A 416 35.44 27.88 12.49
CA SER A 416 36.70 28.54 12.23
C SER A 416 37.59 27.71 11.35
N ALA A 417 38.52 28.40 10.66
CA ALA A 417 39.60 27.79 9.92
C ALA A 417 40.90 28.51 10.29
N SER A 418 41.96 27.75 10.39
CA SER A 418 43.31 28.29 10.63
C SER A 418 44.30 27.73 9.60
N LYS A 419 45.25 28.57 9.23
CA LYS A 419 46.33 28.20 8.33
C LYS A 419 47.63 28.74 8.87
N THR A 420 48.69 27.96 8.80
CA THR A 420 50.03 28.34 9.25
C THR A 420 50.90 28.69 8.06
N ALA A 421 51.81 29.61 8.27
CA ALA A 421 52.87 29.96 7.33
C ALA A 421 54.16 30.30 8.11
N THR A 422 55.26 30.26 7.44
CA THR A 422 56.53 30.59 8.03
C THR A 422 57.15 31.80 7.35
N GLY A 423 57.53 32.77 8.14
CA GLY A 423 58.31 33.94 7.69
C GLY A 423 59.80 33.65 7.83
N SER A 424 60.48 33.61 6.72
CA SER A 424 61.92 33.30 6.70
C SER A 424 62.78 34.45 7.30
N SER A 425 63.96 34.08 7.76
CA SER A 425 65.04 35.10 8.04
C SER A 425 65.46 35.84 6.76
N ALA A 426 65.96 37.05 6.87
CA ALA A 426 66.49 37.77 5.73
C ALA A 426 67.88 37.13 5.29
N LYS A 427 68.03 36.89 3.98
CA LYS A 427 69.30 36.44 3.36
C LYS A 427 69.78 35.03 3.73
N LYS A 428 69.10 33.97 3.31
CA LYS A 428 69.85 32.70 3.12
C LYS A 428 69.32 31.96 1.87
N LEU A 429 70.16 31.74 0.89
CA LEU A 429 69.94 30.87 -0.25
C LEU A 429 69.80 29.41 0.16
N TRP A 430 70.53 29.03 1.21
CA TRP A 430 70.45 27.70 1.83
C TRP A 430 70.97 27.78 3.27
N SER A 431 70.63 26.84 4.12
CA SER A 431 71.16 26.69 5.46
C SER A 431 71.21 25.23 5.87
N VAL A 432 72.12 24.92 6.78
CA VAL A 432 72.23 23.60 7.40
C VAL A 432 72.00 23.78 8.89
N LEU A 433 71.24 22.86 9.49
CA LEU A 433 71.07 22.87 10.95
C LEU A 433 72.43 22.70 11.65
N SER A 434 72.59 23.35 12.80
CA SER A 434 73.88 23.41 13.48
C SER A 434 74.56 22.06 13.77
N LYS A 435 73.81 20.98 13.77
CA LYS A 435 74.30 19.58 13.94
C LYS A 435 74.39 18.80 12.62
N GLY A 436 74.18 19.43 11.46
CA GLY A 436 74.34 18.79 10.15
C GLY A 436 73.22 17.85 9.76
N LEU A 437 72.13 17.75 10.56
CA LEU A 437 71.08 16.80 10.37
C LEU A 437 69.85 17.35 9.62
N GLY A 438 69.86 18.61 9.19
CA GLY A 438 68.76 19.24 8.42
C GLY A 438 69.35 20.22 7.39
N PHE A 439 68.75 20.30 6.22
CA PHE A 439 69.16 21.16 5.12
C PHE A 439 67.98 21.97 4.58
N ALA A 440 68.18 23.26 4.40
CA ALA A 440 67.13 24.12 3.86
C ALA A 440 67.60 24.98 2.70
N PHE A 441 66.75 25.20 1.72
CA PHE A 441 66.90 26.19 0.65
C PHE A 441 65.97 27.36 0.83
N GLY A 442 66.47 28.60 0.76
CA GLY A 442 65.66 29.81 0.82
C GLY A 442 65.18 30.20 2.21
N LYS A 443 65.53 29.45 3.25
CA LYS A 443 65.19 29.72 4.66
C LYS A 443 66.28 29.15 5.59
N VAL A 444 66.19 29.40 6.87
CA VAL A 444 67.03 28.73 7.88
C VAL A 444 66.52 27.32 8.11
N ALA A 445 67.40 26.32 8.17
CA ALA A 445 67.08 24.95 8.55
C ALA A 445 66.73 24.93 10.04
N GLU A 446 65.53 24.39 10.38
CA GLU A 446 64.93 24.37 11.74
C GLU A 446 64.54 22.96 12.20
N LEU A 447 64.43 22.01 11.27
CA LEU A 447 64.02 20.65 11.55
C LEU A 447 65.12 19.63 11.22
N GLU A 448 65.28 18.64 12.11
CA GLU A 448 66.17 17.50 11.88
C GLU A 448 65.56 16.49 10.92
N GLY A 449 66.39 15.86 10.10
CA GLY A 449 65.97 14.75 9.23
C GLY A 449 65.19 15.13 7.99
N VAL A 450 65.01 16.41 7.67
CA VAL A 450 64.26 16.87 6.51
C VAL A 450 65.07 17.81 5.61
N LEU A 451 64.73 17.81 4.32
CA LEU A 451 65.07 18.86 3.38
C LEU A 451 63.95 19.92 3.45
N ASP A 452 64.18 21.03 4.11
CA ASP A 452 63.24 22.09 4.35
C ASP A 452 63.36 23.17 3.26
N VAL A 453 62.32 23.29 2.41
CA VAL A 453 62.35 24.18 1.26
C VAL A 453 61.38 25.32 1.44
N GLY A 454 61.88 26.55 1.58
CA GLY A 454 61.12 27.76 1.79
C GLY A 454 60.41 28.34 0.55
N PHE A 455 60.40 27.62 -0.56
CA PHE A 455 59.72 27.99 -1.80
C PHE A 455 58.98 26.79 -2.40
N ALA A 456 58.03 27.03 -3.30
CA ALA A 456 57.30 25.96 -3.97
C ALA A 456 58.25 25.06 -4.77
N THR A 457 58.37 23.80 -4.38
CA THR A 457 59.17 22.78 -5.08
C THR A 457 58.28 22.06 -6.10
N ARG A 458 58.69 22.06 -7.35
CA ARG A 458 58.06 21.31 -8.44
C ARG A 458 58.90 20.08 -8.71
N PHE A 459 58.46 18.90 -8.26
CA PHE A 459 59.00 17.65 -8.75
C PHE A 459 58.46 17.41 -10.16
N MET A 460 59.34 17.30 -11.16
CA MET A 460 58.96 16.94 -12.54
C MET A 460 58.62 15.44 -12.58
N GLY A 461 57.40 15.14 -12.37
CA GLY A 461 56.80 13.79 -12.41
C GLY A 461 55.44 13.82 -11.72
N GLY A 462 54.36 13.46 -12.40
CA GLY A 462 53.06 13.26 -11.77
C GLY A 462 53.16 12.15 -10.72
N ILE A 463 52.26 12.14 -9.74
CA ILE A 463 52.10 10.99 -8.84
C ILE A 463 51.69 9.82 -9.71
N LEU A 464 52.63 8.90 -10.00
CA LEU A 464 52.30 7.65 -10.68
C LEU A 464 51.65 6.74 -9.64
N HIS A 465 50.37 6.51 -9.79
CA HIS A 465 49.70 5.45 -9.04
C HIS A 465 50.27 4.11 -9.51
N PRO A 466 50.65 3.20 -8.59
CA PRO A 466 51.16 1.89 -8.96
C PRO A 466 50.11 1.13 -9.81
N VAL A 467 50.52 0.65 -10.97
CA VAL A 467 49.72 -0.24 -11.79
C VAL A 467 49.89 -1.66 -11.28
N LEU A 468 48.79 -2.34 -11.01
CA LEU A 468 48.80 -3.72 -10.56
C LEU A 468 49.30 -4.64 -11.68
N VAL A 469 50.20 -5.56 -11.35
CA VAL A 469 50.72 -6.54 -12.29
C VAL A 469 49.73 -7.66 -12.54
N LYS A 470 49.90 -8.38 -13.65
CA LYS A 470 49.10 -9.56 -13.99
C LYS A 470 49.07 -10.57 -12.85
N ASP A 471 47.90 -11.25 -12.66
CA ASP A 471 47.65 -12.27 -11.64
C ASP A 471 47.78 -11.76 -10.18
N THR A 472 47.71 -10.44 -9.95
CA THR A 472 47.65 -9.87 -8.59
C THR A 472 46.31 -10.23 -7.94
N ASP A 473 46.35 -10.79 -6.72
CA ASP A 473 45.17 -10.96 -5.89
C ASP A 473 44.93 -9.68 -5.07
N LEU A 474 43.71 -9.11 -5.16
CA LEU A 474 43.36 -7.92 -4.40
C LEU A 474 43.32 -8.16 -2.89
N ASN A 475 43.27 -9.41 -2.43
CA ASN A 475 43.43 -9.76 -1.01
C ASN A 475 44.81 -9.43 -0.45
N ASP A 476 45.84 -9.40 -1.31
CA ASP A 476 47.21 -9.13 -0.91
C ASP A 476 47.55 -7.64 -0.88
N ILE A 477 46.69 -6.80 -1.46
CA ILE A 477 46.91 -5.35 -1.53
C ILE A 477 46.35 -4.69 -0.28
N ARG A 478 47.17 -4.52 0.73
CA ARG A 478 46.82 -3.94 2.04
C ARG A 478 47.51 -2.61 2.35
N THR A 479 48.50 -2.23 1.60
CA THR A 479 49.22 -0.96 1.80
C THR A 479 48.35 0.20 1.34
N PRO A 480 48.11 1.22 2.20
CA PRO A 480 47.31 2.40 1.83
C PRO A 480 47.92 3.11 0.60
N ASN A 481 47.15 3.18 -0.46
CA ASN A 481 47.48 3.86 -1.72
C ASN A 481 46.24 3.83 -2.66
N ILE A 482 46.37 4.51 -3.80
CA ILE A 482 45.49 4.31 -4.94
C ILE A 482 46.26 3.49 -5.99
N TYR A 483 45.74 2.34 -6.35
CA TYR A 483 46.29 1.44 -7.37
C TYR A 483 45.43 1.46 -8.61
N VAL A 484 45.98 1.11 -9.77
CA VAL A 484 45.24 0.99 -11.02
C VAL A 484 45.34 -0.44 -11.53
N GLY A 485 44.22 -1.09 -11.73
CA GLY A 485 44.10 -2.38 -12.41
C GLY A 485 43.64 -2.16 -13.84
N VAL A 486 44.44 -2.53 -14.81
CA VAL A 486 44.14 -2.35 -16.24
C VAL A 486 43.74 -3.67 -16.88
N ASN A 487 42.83 -3.63 -17.82
CA ASN A 487 42.42 -4.77 -18.68
C ASN A 487 42.14 -6.05 -17.87
N VAL A 488 41.18 -6.01 -16.96
CA VAL A 488 40.84 -7.10 -16.02
C VAL A 488 40.70 -8.46 -16.70
N ALA A 489 40.07 -8.51 -17.86
CA ALA A 489 39.87 -9.77 -18.61
C ALA A 489 41.19 -10.46 -19.03
N SER A 490 42.26 -9.70 -19.26
CA SER A 490 43.55 -10.23 -19.70
C SER A 490 44.55 -10.40 -18.54
N ASN A 491 44.41 -9.61 -17.48
CA ASN A 491 45.38 -9.58 -16.36
C ASN A 491 44.94 -10.44 -15.16
N ASN A 492 43.74 -11.01 -15.17
CA ASN A 492 43.29 -12.03 -14.21
C ASN A 492 43.50 -11.64 -12.73
N TYR A 493 42.99 -10.50 -12.31
CA TYR A 493 43.11 -10.05 -10.91
C TYR A 493 42.24 -10.91 -9.97
N GLY A 494 42.91 -11.58 -9.02
CA GLY A 494 42.22 -12.38 -8.00
C GLY A 494 41.32 -11.54 -7.11
N ASN A 495 40.16 -12.07 -6.72
CA ASN A 495 39.16 -11.41 -5.86
C ASN A 495 38.74 -10.01 -6.33
N CYS A 496 38.77 -9.75 -7.64
CA CYS A 496 38.29 -8.52 -8.25
C CYS A 496 36.77 -8.61 -8.51
N PRO A 497 35.98 -7.59 -8.14
CA PRO A 497 34.52 -7.63 -8.38
C PRO A 497 34.11 -7.41 -9.84
N PHE A 498 35.08 -7.05 -10.72
CA PHE A 498 34.86 -6.86 -12.14
C PHE A 498 35.44 -7.99 -12.97
N SER A 499 34.82 -8.35 -14.06
CA SER A 499 35.28 -9.36 -15.02
C SER A 499 35.99 -8.76 -16.23
N LYS A 500 35.91 -7.46 -16.43
CA LYS A 500 36.50 -6.74 -17.58
C LYS A 500 36.69 -5.26 -17.28
N GLY A 501 37.46 -4.57 -18.11
CA GLY A 501 37.68 -3.13 -18.02
C GLY A 501 38.91 -2.74 -17.23
N THR A 502 38.96 -1.50 -16.79
CA THR A 502 40.00 -0.89 -15.93
C THR A 502 39.35 -0.37 -14.67
N PHE A 503 40.05 -0.42 -13.56
CA PHE A 503 39.54 0.08 -12.28
C PHE A 503 40.62 0.84 -11.51
N SER A 504 40.15 1.70 -10.60
CA SER A 504 41.01 2.22 -9.51
C SER A 504 40.66 1.49 -8.21
N LEU A 505 41.67 1.07 -7.48
CA LEU A 505 41.58 0.48 -6.15
C LEU A 505 42.12 1.47 -5.12
N GLU A 506 41.25 2.01 -4.31
CA GLU A 506 41.63 2.84 -3.16
C GLU A 506 41.76 1.94 -1.93
N VAL A 507 42.89 1.94 -1.31
CA VAL A 507 43.21 1.18 -0.09
C VAL A 507 43.40 2.16 1.04
N LEU A 508 42.52 2.10 2.04
CA LEU A 508 42.59 2.93 3.24
C LEU A 508 42.93 2.04 4.42
N GLY A 509 44.01 2.38 5.11
CA GLY A 509 44.38 1.76 6.39
C GLY A 509 43.61 2.42 7.53
N ALA A 510 43.11 1.62 8.45
CA ALA A 510 42.42 2.09 9.65
C ALA A 510 43.21 1.64 10.89
N GLY A 511 44.01 2.53 11.47
CA GLY A 511 44.56 2.38 12.82
C GLY A 511 45.55 1.27 13.05
N ALA A 512 45.84 0.99 14.34
CA ALA A 512 46.92 0.10 14.81
C ALA A 512 46.64 -1.41 14.59
N ASP A 513 45.40 -1.80 14.24
CA ASP A 513 44.95 -3.20 14.28
C ASP A 513 45.02 -3.91 12.90
N GLY A 514 45.70 -3.35 11.92
CA GLY A 514 45.83 -3.95 10.59
C GLY A 514 44.54 -4.01 9.78
N GLN A 515 43.53 -3.29 10.19
CA GLN A 515 42.23 -3.18 9.48
C GLN A 515 42.42 -2.39 8.18
N VAL A 516 41.79 -2.86 7.12
CA VAL A 516 41.92 -2.24 5.80
C VAL A 516 40.53 -2.12 5.15
N LYS A 517 40.26 -0.96 4.58
CA LYS A 517 39.14 -0.77 3.68
C LYS A 517 39.64 -0.74 2.24
N GLN A 518 39.03 -1.53 1.39
CA GLN A 518 39.23 -1.42 -0.06
C GLN A 518 37.97 -0.88 -0.72
N ARG A 519 38.17 0.07 -1.64
CA ARG A 519 37.14 0.60 -2.52
C ARG A 519 37.61 0.50 -3.96
N VAL A 520 36.85 -0.19 -4.77
CA VAL A 520 37.14 -0.36 -6.19
C VAL A 520 36.10 0.37 -7.02
N SER A 521 36.55 1.25 -7.89
CA SER A 521 35.74 2.02 -8.81
C SER A 521 36.08 1.65 -10.24
N SER A 522 35.07 1.28 -11.05
CA SER A 522 35.30 1.04 -12.47
C SER A 522 35.63 2.34 -13.20
N CYS A 523 36.62 2.26 -14.09
CA CYS A 523 36.99 3.34 -15.00
C CYS A 523 36.53 3.05 -16.45
N SER A 524 35.56 2.14 -16.62
CA SER A 524 35.09 1.67 -17.95
C SER A 524 33.79 2.34 -18.35
N LYS A 525 33.66 2.70 -19.62
CA LYS A 525 32.51 3.44 -20.17
C LYS A 525 31.14 2.79 -19.90
N ASN A 526 31.10 1.47 -19.80
CA ASN A 526 29.85 0.71 -19.67
C ASN A 526 29.67 0.06 -18.29
N GLU A 527 30.48 0.44 -17.31
CA GLU A 527 30.42 -0.08 -15.96
C GLU A 527 30.72 1.07 -14.99
N SER A 528 29.74 1.47 -14.18
CA SER A 528 29.88 2.62 -13.28
C SER A 528 29.76 2.23 -11.79
N ARG A 529 29.75 0.93 -11.49
CA ARG A 529 29.60 0.46 -10.12
C ARG A 529 30.84 0.69 -9.29
N ILE A 530 30.62 0.96 -8.01
CA ILE A 530 31.64 1.06 -6.97
C ILE A 530 31.36 -0.03 -5.96
N PHE A 531 32.40 -0.77 -5.62
CA PHE A 531 32.34 -1.81 -4.59
C PHE A 531 33.24 -1.45 -3.42
N GLU A 532 32.81 -1.82 -2.21
CA GLU A 532 33.62 -1.69 -1.00
C GLU A 532 33.66 -3.01 -0.25
N ARG A 533 34.77 -3.26 0.45
CA ARG A 533 34.93 -4.34 1.43
C ARG A 533 35.91 -3.96 2.52
N PHE A 534 35.91 -4.73 3.58
CA PHE A 534 36.75 -4.52 4.73
C PHE A 534 37.56 -5.79 5.05
N PHE A 535 38.80 -5.59 5.48
CA PHE A 535 39.59 -6.63 6.12
C PHE A 535 39.52 -6.42 7.63
N PHE A 536 39.03 -7.42 8.34
CA PHE A 536 38.81 -7.39 9.77
C PHE A 536 38.98 -8.79 10.34
N GLU A 537 39.57 -8.94 11.54
CA GLU A 537 39.80 -10.24 12.19
C GLU A 537 40.48 -11.28 11.26
N ASN A 538 41.53 -10.87 10.55
CA ASN A 538 42.27 -11.69 9.59
C ASN A 538 41.49 -12.25 8.40
N SER A 539 40.34 -11.71 8.07
CA SER A 539 39.53 -12.12 6.92
C SER A 539 39.02 -10.94 6.12
N TRP A 540 38.83 -11.15 4.81
CA TRP A 540 38.11 -10.19 3.95
C TRP A 540 36.64 -10.45 3.99
N GLY A 541 35.82 -9.41 4.18
CA GLY A 541 34.42 -9.42 3.88
C GLY A 541 34.15 -9.46 2.36
N GLU A 542 32.94 -9.82 2.00
CA GLU A 542 32.48 -9.81 0.60
C GLU A 542 32.46 -8.40 0.02
N TRP A 543 32.64 -8.28 -1.30
CA TRP A 543 32.45 -7.04 -2.02
C TRP A 543 30.99 -6.64 -2.04
N VAL A 544 30.66 -5.46 -1.57
CA VAL A 544 29.32 -4.89 -1.57
C VAL A 544 29.26 -3.73 -2.57
N CYS A 545 28.34 -3.76 -3.51
CA CYS A 545 28.08 -2.64 -4.40
C CYS A 545 27.46 -1.47 -3.62
N VAL A 546 28.08 -0.29 -3.70
CA VAL A 546 27.64 0.90 -2.95
C VAL A 546 27.09 2.03 -3.86
N SER A 547 27.14 1.85 -5.17
CA SER A 547 26.73 2.88 -6.16
C SER A 547 25.64 2.45 -7.13
N ASP A 548 25.16 1.21 -7.07
CA ASP A 548 24.15 0.72 -8.01
C ASP A 548 22.75 1.13 -7.56
N TYR A 549 22.27 2.24 -8.09
CA TYR A 549 20.91 2.74 -7.85
C TYR A 549 19.87 2.22 -8.84
N ALA A 550 20.32 1.67 -9.98
CA ALA A 550 19.44 1.20 -11.06
C ALA A 550 19.08 -0.28 -10.94
N GLY A 551 19.74 -0.99 -10.05
CA GLY A 551 19.67 -2.45 -9.92
C GLY A 551 20.45 -3.19 -11.01
N THR A 552 21.00 -4.33 -10.66
CA THR A 552 21.70 -5.23 -11.62
C THR A 552 20.72 -6.29 -12.11
N LEU A 553 20.58 -6.44 -13.44
CA LEU A 553 19.81 -7.55 -13.98
C LEU A 553 20.53 -8.88 -13.75
N LEU A 554 20.07 -9.63 -12.76
CA LEU A 554 20.67 -10.92 -12.38
C LEU A 554 20.21 -12.06 -13.29
N TRP A 555 18.98 -11.97 -13.78
CA TRP A 555 18.43 -12.95 -14.72
C TRP A 555 17.20 -12.37 -15.44
N ASN A 556 16.95 -12.86 -16.66
CA ASN A 556 15.72 -12.59 -17.42
C ASN A 556 15.27 -13.82 -18.20
N GLY A 557 13.96 -13.95 -18.38
CA GLY A 557 13.37 -15.08 -19.08
C GLY A 557 11.84 -15.07 -19.03
N GLY A 558 11.25 -16.26 -18.97
CA GLY A 558 9.80 -16.45 -18.88
C GLY A 558 9.46 -17.86 -18.44
N TYR A 559 9.77 -18.20 -17.19
CA TYR A 559 9.57 -19.56 -16.65
C TYR A 559 8.45 -19.61 -15.61
N TYR A 560 7.64 -20.66 -15.67
CA TYR A 560 6.70 -21.01 -14.59
C TYR A 560 7.41 -21.32 -13.28
N MET A 561 8.68 -21.66 -13.35
CA MET A 561 9.49 -22.13 -12.24
C MET A 561 8.93 -23.44 -11.64
N THR A 562 8.75 -24.46 -12.49
CA THR A 562 8.48 -25.84 -12.02
C THR A 562 9.73 -26.44 -11.37
N ALA A 563 9.64 -27.61 -10.74
CA ALA A 563 10.79 -28.26 -10.08
C ALA A 563 11.98 -28.53 -11.03
N GLY A 564 11.73 -28.68 -12.34
CA GLY A 564 12.79 -28.83 -13.35
C GLY A 564 13.48 -27.53 -13.77
N HIS A 565 13.03 -26.37 -13.29
CA HIS A 565 13.62 -25.08 -13.64
C HIS A 565 14.60 -24.62 -12.56
N THR A 566 15.83 -24.39 -12.98
CA THR A 566 16.84 -23.67 -12.20
C THR A 566 17.28 -22.46 -13.00
N ILE A 567 17.27 -21.29 -12.39
CA ILE A 567 17.79 -20.04 -12.96
C ILE A 567 19.00 -19.60 -12.17
N ASN A 568 20.15 -19.49 -12.82
CA ASN A 568 21.36 -19.04 -12.20
C ASN A 568 21.48 -17.52 -12.33
N PHE A 569 21.94 -16.87 -11.29
CA PHE A 569 22.18 -15.43 -11.27
C PHE A 569 23.51 -15.10 -11.96
N SER A 570 23.56 -13.98 -12.64
CA SER A 570 24.79 -13.43 -13.20
C SER A 570 25.80 -13.01 -12.11
N GLU A 571 25.31 -12.68 -10.92
CA GLU A 571 26.10 -12.36 -9.74
C GLU A 571 25.41 -12.86 -8.46
N ASN A 572 26.22 -13.26 -7.47
CA ASN A 572 25.71 -13.70 -6.18
C ASN A 572 24.99 -12.55 -5.43
N VAL A 573 23.96 -12.88 -4.68
CA VAL A 573 23.19 -11.93 -3.85
C VAL A 573 24.06 -11.23 -2.81
N SER A 574 25.15 -11.85 -2.36
CA SER A 574 26.10 -11.22 -1.44
C SER A 574 26.68 -9.92 -1.97
N LYS A 575 26.79 -9.78 -3.30
CA LYS A 575 27.29 -8.57 -3.98
C LYS A 575 26.25 -7.48 -4.14
N GLN A 576 24.98 -7.77 -3.96
CA GLN A 576 23.90 -6.78 -4.06
C GLN A 576 23.82 -5.95 -2.78
N ARG A 577 23.38 -4.71 -2.88
CA ARG A 577 23.32 -3.80 -1.73
C ARG A 577 22.21 -4.19 -0.74
N SER A 578 21.01 -4.37 -1.22
CA SER A 578 19.81 -4.51 -0.38
C SER A 578 19.12 -5.86 -0.50
N GLY A 579 19.20 -6.51 -1.67
CA GLY A 579 18.54 -7.78 -1.94
C GLY A 579 18.24 -8.00 -3.41
N ILE A 580 17.14 -8.69 -3.68
CA ILE A 580 16.67 -8.93 -5.05
C ILE A 580 15.20 -8.56 -5.18
N VAL A 581 14.83 -8.17 -6.38
CA VAL A 581 13.43 -7.99 -6.79
C VAL A 581 13.10 -9.07 -7.82
N LEU A 582 12.11 -9.88 -7.52
CA LEU A 582 11.51 -10.83 -8.45
C LEU A 582 10.39 -10.14 -9.22
N VAL A 583 10.41 -10.21 -10.53
CA VAL A 583 9.40 -9.59 -11.37
C VAL A 583 8.67 -10.67 -12.15
N PHE A 584 7.37 -10.78 -11.93
CA PHE A 584 6.49 -11.69 -12.63
C PHE A 584 5.58 -10.93 -13.59
N SER A 585 5.16 -11.58 -14.68
CA SER A 585 4.09 -11.08 -15.54
C SER A 585 3.16 -12.19 -15.95
N GLU A 586 2.01 -11.83 -16.52
CA GLU A 586 1.05 -12.81 -17.00
C GLU A 586 1.61 -13.65 -18.15
N PHE A 587 1.08 -14.87 -18.25
CA PHE A 587 1.28 -15.78 -19.36
C PHE A 587 -0.08 -16.32 -19.82
N PHE A 588 -0.43 -16.08 -21.06
CA PHE A 588 -1.63 -16.63 -21.70
C PHE A 588 -1.47 -16.59 -23.23
N ASP A 589 -2.28 -17.33 -23.95
CA ASP A 589 -2.20 -17.52 -25.39
C ASP A 589 -0.79 -17.98 -25.83
N ASP A 590 -0.21 -18.89 -25.03
CA ASP A 590 1.15 -19.45 -25.22
C ASP A 590 2.26 -18.41 -25.32
N LYS A 591 2.04 -17.23 -24.77
CA LYS A 591 2.99 -16.12 -24.77
C LYS A 591 3.12 -15.45 -23.41
N VAL A 592 4.33 -14.99 -23.16
CA VAL A 592 4.60 -14.09 -22.05
C VAL A 592 4.02 -12.72 -22.36
N GLN A 593 3.26 -12.18 -21.46
CA GLN A 593 2.62 -10.87 -21.62
C GLN A 593 3.44 -9.77 -20.94
N ASN A 594 3.48 -8.58 -21.55
CA ASN A 594 4.11 -7.39 -20.97
C ASN A 594 3.07 -6.55 -20.21
N GLN A 595 2.30 -7.20 -19.35
CA GLN A 595 1.26 -6.57 -18.52
C GLN A 595 1.13 -7.26 -17.17
N SER A 596 0.44 -6.61 -16.24
CA SER A 596 0.18 -7.11 -14.88
C SER A 596 1.46 -7.51 -14.15
N PHE A 597 2.52 -6.73 -14.30
CA PHE A 597 3.77 -6.99 -13.61
C PHE A 597 3.57 -6.98 -12.09
N LYS A 598 4.11 -7.99 -11.43
CA LYS A 598 4.19 -8.13 -9.99
C LYS A 598 5.65 -8.14 -9.58
N CYS A 599 5.98 -7.29 -8.63
CA CYS A 599 7.35 -7.13 -8.14
C CYS A 599 7.40 -7.50 -6.66
N GLU A 600 8.27 -8.43 -6.32
CA GLU A 600 8.45 -8.91 -4.95
C GLU A 600 9.90 -8.68 -4.51
N PHE A 601 10.08 -7.85 -3.51
CA PHE A 601 11.39 -7.58 -2.95
C PHE A 601 11.74 -8.56 -1.83
N ILE A 602 12.93 -9.14 -1.92
CA ILE A 602 13.44 -10.04 -0.90
C ILE A 602 14.76 -9.48 -0.36
N PRO A 603 14.81 -9.12 0.92
CA PRO A 603 16.00 -8.54 1.54
C PRO A 603 17.19 -9.49 1.49
N LYS A 604 18.37 -8.97 1.16
CA LYS A 604 19.65 -9.70 1.16
C LYS A 604 19.86 -10.49 2.44
N LYS A 605 19.65 -9.85 3.60
CA LYS A 605 19.86 -10.47 4.90
C LYS A 605 18.97 -11.70 5.10
N LEU A 606 17.77 -11.69 4.55
CA LEU A 606 16.84 -12.81 4.64
C LEU A 606 17.33 -13.99 3.80
N ILE A 607 17.82 -13.75 2.58
CA ILE A 607 18.35 -14.78 1.69
C ILE A 607 19.64 -15.36 2.27
N MET A 608 20.54 -14.51 2.75
CA MET A 608 21.83 -14.95 3.31
C MET A 608 21.66 -15.81 4.57
N ALA A 609 20.66 -15.49 5.41
CA ALA A 609 20.38 -16.26 6.63
C ALA A 609 19.60 -17.56 6.35
N ASN A 610 18.89 -17.67 5.22
CA ASN A 610 17.99 -18.76 4.88
C ASN A 610 18.23 -19.25 3.44
N ASN A 611 19.49 -19.50 3.11
CA ASN A 611 19.91 -19.94 1.78
C ASN A 611 19.18 -21.24 1.37
N GLY A 612 18.48 -21.20 0.25
CA GLY A 612 17.72 -22.33 -0.28
C GLY A 612 16.37 -22.58 0.40
N CYS A 613 15.93 -21.68 1.29
CA CYS A 613 14.60 -21.76 1.87
C CYS A 613 13.51 -21.37 0.87
N SER A 614 12.30 -21.83 1.14
CA SER A 614 11.15 -21.60 0.29
C SER A 614 10.47 -20.26 0.57
N TYR A 615 9.99 -19.63 -0.50
CA TYR A 615 9.20 -18.41 -0.47
C TYR A 615 7.92 -18.61 -1.28
N SER A 616 6.82 -18.14 -0.74
CA SER A 616 5.52 -18.19 -1.41
C SER A 616 5.07 -16.79 -1.80
N PHE A 617 4.66 -16.62 -3.05
CA PHE A 617 4.21 -15.35 -3.60
C PHE A 617 2.78 -15.50 -4.10
N PHE A 618 1.92 -14.57 -3.71
CA PHE A 618 0.53 -14.52 -4.15
C PHE A 618 0.34 -13.42 -5.19
N MET A 619 -0.28 -13.76 -6.31
CA MET A 619 -0.49 -12.85 -7.43
C MET A 619 -1.92 -12.95 -7.95
N SER A 620 -2.42 -11.84 -8.47
CA SER A 620 -3.72 -11.79 -9.15
C SER A 620 -3.64 -10.91 -10.39
N THR A 621 -4.50 -11.19 -11.37
CA THR A 621 -4.71 -10.30 -12.52
C THR A 621 -5.40 -9.01 -12.07
N SER A 622 -5.35 -7.96 -12.90
CA SER A 622 -5.91 -6.64 -12.58
C SER A 622 -7.41 -6.66 -12.29
N ASN A 623 -8.14 -7.57 -12.92
CA ASN A 623 -9.59 -7.77 -12.74
C ASN A 623 -9.93 -8.86 -11.71
N HIS A 624 -8.93 -9.40 -11.00
CA HIS A 624 -9.05 -10.52 -10.07
C HIS A 624 -9.68 -11.81 -10.64
N ALA A 625 -9.77 -11.92 -11.97
CA ALA A 625 -10.32 -13.10 -12.64
C ALA A 625 -9.46 -14.36 -12.44
N PHE A 626 -8.17 -14.16 -12.21
CA PHE A 626 -7.23 -15.25 -11.92
C PHE A 626 -6.36 -14.89 -10.72
N VAL A 627 -6.17 -15.85 -9.85
CA VAL A 627 -5.19 -15.82 -8.77
C VAL A 627 -4.16 -16.92 -8.99
N ALA A 628 -2.94 -16.68 -8.58
CA ALA A 628 -1.85 -17.62 -8.67
C ALA A 628 -0.96 -17.54 -7.43
N THR A 629 -0.33 -18.65 -7.10
CA THR A 629 0.72 -18.73 -6.11
C THR A 629 1.99 -19.25 -6.75
N LYS A 630 3.13 -18.67 -6.42
CA LYS A 630 4.44 -19.20 -6.81
C LYS A 630 5.20 -19.62 -5.57
N TYR A 631 5.78 -20.79 -5.63
CA TYR A 631 6.57 -21.38 -4.57
C TYR A 631 7.99 -21.59 -5.08
N LEU A 632 8.93 -20.82 -4.59
CA LEU A 632 10.31 -20.79 -5.08
C LEU A 632 11.27 -21.07 -3.93
N TYR A 633 12.35 -21.79 -4.23
CA TYR A 633 13.49 -21.93 -3.34
C TYR A 633 14.57 -20.97 -3.79
N ILE A 634 14.93 -20.02 -2.92
CA ILE A 634 15.83 -18.92 -3.26
C ILE A 634 17.18 -19.14 -2.60
N HIS A 635 18.19 -19.27 -3.44
CA HIS A 635 19.59 -19.39 -3.05
C HIS A 635 20.33 -18.08 -3.26
N THR A 636 21.57 -18.02 -2.79
CA THR A 636 22.40 -16.83 -2.96
C THR A 636 22.88 -16.63 -4.39
N ASP A 637 22.85 -17.64 -5.23
CA ASP A 637 23.36 -17.68 -6.60
C ASP A 637 22.38 -18.18 -7.64
N HIS A 638 21.24 -18.74 -7.23
CA HIS A 638 20.22 -19.28 -8.14
C HIS A 638 18.84 -19.34 -7.48
N ILE A 639 17.81 -19.63 -8.28
CA ILE A 639 16.46 -19.96 -7.82
C ILE A 639 16.02 -21.29 -8.45
N THR A 640 15.43 -22.15 -7.66
CA THR A 640 14.72 -23.33 -8.15
C THR A 640 13.22 -23.21 -7.89
N GLY A 641 12.44 -23.93 -8.65
CA GLY A 641 11.00 -23.86 -8.58
C GLY A 641 10.35 -25.08 -7.91
N HIS A 642 9.03 -25.19 -8.07
CA HIS A 642 8.21 -26.27 -7.54
C HIS A 642 7.14 -26.67 -8.54
N ASP A 643 6.80 -27.97 -8.63
CA ASP A 643 5.85 -28.49 -9.63
C ASP A 643 4.43 -27.94 -9.55
N ASN A 644 4.08 -27.32 -8.45
CA ASN A 644 2.79 -26.66 -8.32
C ASN A 644 2.73 -25.31 -9.06
N ASN A 645 3.86 -24.79 -9.52
CA ASN A 645 3.94 -23.44 -10.11
C ASN A 645 3.33 -23.32 -11.52
N ASN A 646 2.99 -24.43 -12.16
CA ASN A 646 2.28 -24.45 -13.45
C ASN A 646 0.91 -25.16 -13.39
N LYS A 647 0.44 -25.52 -12.19
CA LYS A 647 -0.82 -26.25 -12.00
C LYS A 647 -1.96 -25.31 -11.62
N THR A 648 -3.17 -25.80 -11.80
CA THR A 648 -4.40 -25.18 -11.29
C THR A 648 -4.93 -26.00 -10.13
N PHE A 649 -5.31 -25.34 -9.05
CA PHE A 649 -5.88 -25.94 -7.85
C PHE A 649 -7.20 -25.25 -7.52
N THR A 650 -8.17 -26.04 -7.08
CA THR A 650 -9.41 -25.51 -6.49
C THR A 650 -9.55 -26.07 -5.09
N ASN A 651 -9.61 -25.21 -4.09
CA ASN A 651 -9.81 -25.58 -2.70
C ASN A 651 -10.81 -24.63 -2.06
N SER A 652 -11.84 -25.15 -1.42
CA SER A 652 -12.87 -24.36 -0.73
C SER A 652 -13.49 -23.24 -1.59
N GLY A 653 -13.69 -23.50 -2.88
CA GLY A 653 -14.28 -22.55 -3.83
C GLY A 653 -13.31 -21.50 -4.41
N ILE A 654 -12.04 -21.53 -4.01
CA ILE A 654 -11.01 -20.66 -4.58
C ILE A 654 -10.18 -21.45 -5.59
N THR A 655 -10.12 -20.95 -6.82
CA THR A 655 -9.27 -21.52 -7.87
C THR A 655 -8.02 -20.68 -8.04
N THR A 656 -6.85 -21.31 -7.85
CA THR A 656 -5.54 -20.73 -8.15
C THR A 656 -5.00 -21.31 -9.44
N THR A 657 -4.75 -20.45 -10.43
CA THR A 657 -4.20 -20.84 -11.74
C THR A 657 -2.75 -20.39 -11.80
N ASN A 658 -1.84 -21.26 -11.31
CA ASN A 658 -0.43 -20.89 -11.15
C ASN A 658 0.30 -20.73 -12.50
N SER A 659 -0.18 -21.38 -13.56
CA SER A 659 0.32 -21.18 -14.92
C SER A 659 0.01 -19.79 -15.52
N ARG A 660 -0.82 -18.99 -14.85
CA ARG A 660 -1.16 -17.65 -15.33
C ARG A 660 0.00 -16.64 -15.21
N PHE A 661 0.99 -16.90 -14.38
CA PHE A 661 2.14 -16.02 -14.19
C PHE A 661 3.46 -16.77 -14.42
N VAL A 662 4.44 -16.05 -14.95
CA VAL A 662 5.83 -16.53 -15.11
C VAL A 662 6.79 -15.53 -14.49
N LEU A 663 7.92 -16.02 -13.99
CA LEU A 663 9.04 -15.18 -13.55
C LEU A 663 9.72 -14.60 -14.79
N ARG A 664 9.91 -13.27 -14.83
CA ARG A 664 10.46 -12.51 -15.96
C ARG A 664 11.86 -11.99 -15.70
N TYR A 665 12.08 -11.40 -14.56
CA TYR A 665 13.35 -10.79 -14.22
C TYR A 665 13.67 -11.07 -12.76
N VAL A 666 14.96 -11.18 -12.48
CA VAL A 666 15.52 -11.07 -11.14
C VAL A 666 16.50 -9.90 -11.19
N ILE A 667 16.25 -8.90 -10.39
CA ILE A 667 17.01 -7.65 -10.34
C ILE A 667 17.66 -7.57 -8.96
N GLY A 668 18.97 -7.49 -8.93
CA GLY A 668 19.74 -7.21 -7.72
C GLY A 668 19.66 -5.72 -7.37
N VAL A 669 19.40 -5.38 -6.14
CA VAL A 669 19.23 -3.99 -5.65
C VAL A 669 20.00 -3.72 -4.36
#